data_f6c88178cfb1dbb5a2c8b790c731e8c2
#
_entry.id   f6c88178cfb1dbb5a2c8b790c731e8c2
#
_cell.length_a   1.000
_cell.length_b   1.000
_cell.length_c   1.000
_cell.angle_alpha   90.00
_cell.angle_beta   90.00
_cell.angle_gamma   90.00
#
_symmetry.space_group_name_H-M   'P 1'
#
loop_
_entity.id
_entity.type
_entity.pdbx_description
1 polymer ?
#
loop_
_entity_poly.entity_id
_entity_poly.type
_entity_poly.pdbx_seq_one_letter_code
_entity_poly.pdbx_strand_id
1 'polypeptide(L)'
;MNQKVLKTLEYYKIIDRLTDCAASEPGKKMCRELTPSSNFNEIVQTQTETADAVTRVRQKGRLSLAGVRDVRDSLKRLEIGSSLSITELLSVSGLLTCAARAKNYGRHPENMELPDDSLDEMFRTLEPLTNVNSEITRCILGEDEIADDASPGLHHVRRQMKITADKVHTQLNSILNSSRTMLQDAVITMRDGRYCLPVRAEYKSQFAGMVHDQSATGSTLFIKPMAIIKLNNELRELELKEQKEIEMILAALSTELVPYIEPITTDFEILTKLDFIFAKAALSRIYNCSMPKFNRKGYIHIKDGRHPLLDPKKVVPINIWMGRDFDLLIVTGPNTGGKTVSLKTVGLFTLMGQSGLQIPAFDGSELSVFDEVFADIGDEQSIEQSLSTFSAHMTNIVKILNQADSRSLCLFDELCAGTDPTEGAALAISILSFLHNMKCRTMATTHYSELKVFALSTPGVENACCEFNVETLRPTYKLLIGIPGKSNAFAISRQLGLPDYIIDDAKTHLESNDEAFEDLLANLDQSRVTIEKERAEIASYKEEISRLKKNIEQKEERLDERKEKLLKNANEEAQRILREAKETADQTIRNINKLAASSGVGKELEAERTKLREKLDKVDKSLSLKNNKGPKKTISPKKLKIGDGVKVLTMNLKGTVSTLPNAKGDLYVQMGILRSLVNIKDLELLDEASVSGPGLDPAALKRNNTGSGKIKMAKSFSVSPEVNLIGMTTDEAMPVLDKYLDDAYLAHLPQVRVVHGRGTGALRAAVHKHLKKLKYVKEFRLGEFGEGDTGVTIVTFK
;
A
#
# COMPACT_ATOMS: atom_id res chain seq x y z
N MET A 1 10.31 24.50 12.10
CA MET A 1 9.14 23.84 12.73
C MET A 1 9.15 24.01 14.24
N ASN A 2 8.05 24.47 14.82
CA ASN A 2 7.91 24.77 16.25
C ASN A 2 7.78 23.48 17.08
N GLN A 3 8.54 23.34 18.17
CA GLN A 3 8.46 22.17 19.07
C GLN A 3 7.07 21.98 19.70
N LYS A 4 6.33 23.07 19.97
CA LYS A 4 4.95 23.00 20.47
C LYS A 4 4.05 22.19 19.54
N VAL A 5 4.17 22.42 18.23
CA VAL A 5 3.36 21.73 17.21
C VAL A 5 3.69 20.24 17.14
N LEU A 6 4.96 19.86 17.22
CA LEU A 6 5.39 18.46 17.29
C LEU A 6 4.74 17.72 18.46
N LYS A 7 4.59 18.40 19.61
CA LYS A 7 3.93 17.88 20.80
C LYS A 7 2.40 17.80 20.61
N THR A 8 1.78 18.88 20.11
CA THR A 8 0.32 18.97 19.89
C THR A 8 -0.18 17.91 18.91
N LEU A 9 0.58 17.66 17.83
CA LEU A 9 0.26 16.65 16.81
C LEU A 9 0.79 15.25 17.17
N GLU A 10 1.35 15.07 18.36
CA GLU A 10 1.85 13.80 18.89
C GLU A 10 2.92 13.14 18.00
N TYR A 11 3.70 13.95 17.26
CA TYR A 11 4.76 13.48 16.37
C TYR A 11 5.81 12.63 17.10
N TYR A 12 6.11 12.96 18.35
CA TYR A 12 7.05 12.19 19.18
C TYR A 12 6.64 10.71 19.32
N LYS A 13 5.34 10.38 19.33
CA LYS A 13 4.88 8.98 19.38
C LYS A 13 5.23 8.22 18.11
N ILE A 14 5.27 8.90 16.97
CA ILE A 14 5.74 8.32 15.70
C ILE A 14 7.25 8.09 15.75
N ILE A 15 7.98 9.04 16.31
CA ILE A 15 9.44 8.93 16.49
C ILE A 15 9.80 7.79 17.44
N ASP A 16 9.06 7.60 18.56
CA ASP A 16 9.26 6.47 19.45
C ASP A 16 9.10 5.14 18.70
N ARG A 17 8.02 5.00 17.94
CA ARG A 17 7.78 3.79 17.13
C ARG A 17 8.80 3.59 16.01
N LEU A 18 9.30 4.69 15.42
CA LEU A 18 10.40 4.63 14.45
C LEU A 18 11.68 4.14 15.13
N THR A 19 11.97 4.66 16.33
CA THR A 19 13.13 4.26 17.13
C THR A 19 13.12 2.76 17.45
N ASP A 20 11.94 2.20 17.77
CA ASP A 20 11.77 0.76 18.01
C ASP A 20 12.04 -0.08 16.75
N CYS A 21 11.94 0.51 15.56
CA CYS A 21 12.23 -0.16 14.29
C CYS A 21 13.72 -0.24 13.97
N ALA A 22 14.56 0.64 14.52
CA ALA A 22 16.00 0.66 14.32
C ALA A 22 16.69 -0.46 15.13
N ALA A 23 17.68 -1.10 14.52
CA ALA A 23 18.38 -2.23 15.11
C ALA A 23 19.57 -1.84 15.98
N SER A 24 20.23 -0.72 15.68
CA SER A 24 21.44 -0.23 16.34
C SER A 24 21.19 1.00 17.20
N GLU A 25 21.96 1.20 18.26
CA GLU A 25 21.84 2.44 19.05
C GLU A 25 22.19 3.71 18.28
N PRO A 26 23.21 3.74 17.39
CA PRO A 26 23.42 4.90 16.51
C PRO A 26 22.23 5.19 15.61
N GLY A 27 21.62 4.18 15.00
CA GLY A 27 20.41 4.30 14.19
C GLY A 27 19.21 4.82 15.00
N LYS A 28 19.01 4.32 16.23
CA LYS A 28 17.98 4.82 17.15
C LYS A 28 18.21 6.30 17.51
N LYS A 29 19.46 6.70 17.70
CA LYS A 29 19.79 8.10 17.94
C LYS A 29 19.37 8.98 16.76
N MET A 30 19.69 8.59 15.52
CA MET A 30 19.22 9.30 14.32
C MET A 30 17.70 9.38 14.24
N CYS A 31 17.00 8.30 14.62
CA CYS A 31 15.54 8.32 14.68
C CYS A 31 15.01 9.35 15.67
N ARG A 32 15.57 9.44 16.87
CA ARG A 32 15.15 10.41 17.93
C ARG A 32 15.41 11.86 17.52
N GLU A 33 16.45 12.10 16.75
CA GLU A 33 16.86 13.43 16.28
C GLU A 33 16.12 13.86 14.99
N LEU A 34 15.26 13.00 14.42
CA LEU A 34 14.54 13.26 13.18
C LEU A 34 13.52 14.40 13.36
N THR A 35 13.71 15.46 12.60
CA THR A 35 12.80 16.61 12.55
C THR A 35 12.32 16.85 11.12
N PRO A 36 11.10 17.41 10.93
CA PRO A 36 10.60 17.74 9.61
C PRO A 36 11.43 18.83 8.93
N SER A 37 11.80 18.60 7.67
CA SER A 37 12.52 19.57 6.83
C SER A 37 11.54 20.42 6.02
N SER A 38 11.92 21.66 5.69
CA SER A 38 11.25 22.51 4.69
C SER A 38 11.97 22.50 3.33
N ASN A 39 13.07 21.79 3.20
CA ASN A 39 13.82 21.68 1.95
C ASN A 39 13.19 20.61 1.03
N PHE A 40 12.58 21.06 -0.05
CA PHE A 40 11.89 20.17 -1.00
C PHE A 40 12.79 19.06 -1.57
N ASN A 41 14.03 19.39 -1.93
CA ASN A 41 14.94 18.41 -2.54
C ASN A 41 15.35 17.33 -1.54
N GLU A 42 15.64 17.73 -0.30
CA GLU A 42 15.94 16.83 0.80
C GLU A 42 14.76 15.90 1.12
N ILE A 43 13.54 16.45 1.16
CA ILE A 43 12.32 15.68 1.38
C ILE A 43 12.13 14.62 0.27
N VAL A 44 12.27 15.03 -1.00
CA VAL A 44 12.11 14.10 -2.13
C VAL A 44 13.18 13.02 -2.10
N GLN A 45 14.42 13.38 -1.81
CA GLN A 45 15.53 12.42 -1.70
C GLN A 45 15.27 11.41 -0.59
N THR A 46 14.96 11.86 0.63
CA THR A 46 14.72 10.98 1.77
C THR A 46 13.47 10.12 1.60
N GLN A 47 12.45 10.60 0.90
CA GLN A 47 11.28 9.81 0.50
C GLN A 47 11.64 8.71 -0.50
N THR A 48 12.50 9.03 -1.48
CA THR A 48 12.99 8.06 -2.46
C THR A 48 13.84 6.99 -1.78
N GLU A 49 14.80 7.38 -0.92
CA GLU A 49 15.59 6.43 -0.12
C GLU A 49 14.71 5.47 0.68
N THR A 50 13.62 6.01 1.30
CA THR A 50 12.66 5.19 2.06
C THR A 50 11.87 4.25 1.14
N ALA A 51 11.43 4.71 -0.04
CA ALA A 51 10.67 3.89 -0.99
C ALA A 51 11.51 2.76 -1.58
N ASP A 52 12.78 3.03 -1.89
CA ASP A 52 13.72 2.03 -2.37
C ASP A 52 14.03 0.98 -1.30
N ALA A 53 14.19 1.42 -0.03
CA ALA A 53 14.34 0.51 1.09
C ALA A 53 13.10 -0.39 1.29
N VAL A 54 11.88 0.15 1.18
CA VAL A 54 10.62 -0.62 1.23
C VAL A 54 10.60 -1.67 0.11
N THR A 55 11.01 -1.29 -1.10
CA THR A 55 11.08 -2.18 -2.25
C THR A 55 12.09 -3.30 -2.04
N ARG A 56 13.29 -2.96 -1.55
CA ARG A 56 14.34 -3.94 -1.22
C ARG A 56 13.91 -4.92 -0.12
N VAL A 57 13.28 -4.41 0.95
CA VAL A 57 12.76 -5.27 2.04
C VAL A 57 11.67 -6.21 1.54
N ARG A 58 10.86 -5.78 0.57
CA ARG A 58 9.86 -6.65 -0.07
C ARG A 58 10.48 -7.75 -0.92
N GLN A 59 11.56 -7.47 -1.62
CA GLN A 59 12.24 -8.38 -2.54
C GLN A 59 13.22 -9.33 -1.84
N LYS A 60 14.05 -8.80 -0.93
CA LYS A 60 15.20 -9.51 -0.33
C LYS A 60 15.05 -9.79 1.17
N GLY A 61 13.96 -9.31 1.80
CA GLY A 61 13.78 -9.41 3.25
C GLY A 61 14.51 -8.30 4.03
N ARG A 62 14.52 -8.41 5.35
CA ARG A 62 15.14 -7.41 6.23
C ARG A 62 16.67 -7.57 6.29
N LEU A 63 17.36 -6.45 6.23
CA LEU A 63 18.80 -6.38 6.53
C LEU A 63 18.99 -6.30 8.06
N SER A 64 19.85 -7.17 8.61
CA SER A 64 20.17 -7.16 10.05
C SER A 64 21.38 -6.30 10.31
N LEU A 65 21.21 -5.20 11.04
CA LEU A 65 22.24 -4.23 11.42
C LEU A 65 22.49 -4.16 12.93
N ALA A 66 22.03 -5.19 13.68
CA ALA A 66 22.12 -5.22 15.14
C ALA A 66 23.57 -5.22 15.70
N GLY A 67 24.58 -5.54 14.88
CA GLY A 67 25.99 -5.53 15.26
C GLY A 67 26.67 -4.15 15.16
N VAL A 68 25.97 -3.13 14.65
CA VAL A 68 26.51 -1.78 14.50
C VAL A 68 26.53 -1.10 15.88
N ARG A 69 27.74 -0.89 16.42
CA ARG A 69 27.98 -0.14 17.65
C ARG A 69 28.76 1.12 17.32
N ASP A 70 28.74 2.12 18.19
CA ASP A 70 29.51 3.34 18.00
C ASP A 70 31.00 3.05 18.30
N VAL A 71 31.80 3.10 17.24
CA VAL A 71 33.25 2.80 17.30
C VAL A 71 34.11 4.05 17.21
N ARG A 72 33.51 5.25 17.10
CA ARG A 72 34.26 6.49 16.86
C ARG A 72 35.28 6.81 17.94
N ASP A 73 34.98 6.57 19.20
CA ASP A 73 35.92 6.83 20.30
C ASP A 73 37.04 5.80 20.30
N SER A 74 36.78 4.55 19.92
CA SER A 74 37.80 3.51 19.72
C SER A 74 38.73 3.87 18.55
N LEU A 75 38.19 4.39 17.44
CA LEU A 75 39.01 4.83 16.30
C LEU A 75 39.90 6.02 16.64
N LYS A 76 39.42 7.02 17.41
CA LYS A 76 40.23 8.11 17.91
C LYS A 76 41.37 7.64 18.82
N ARG A 77 41.15 6.61 19.62
CA ARG A 77 42.21 5.99 20.43
C ARG A 77 43.27 5.32 19.58
N LEU A 78 42.87 4.66 18.48
CA LEU A 78 43.82 4.09 17.51
C LEU A 78 44.69 5.19 16.85
N GLU A 79 44.10 6.33 16.47
CA GLU A 79 44.83 7.46 15.88
C GLU A 79 45.97 7.99 16.78
N ILE A 80 45.78 7.97 18.09
CA ILE A 80 46.79 8.39 19.06
C ILE A 80 47.69 7.23 19.51
N GLY A 81 47.60 6.06 18.87
CA GLY A 81 48.49 4.93 19.12
C GLY A 81 48.11 4.08 20.37
N SER A 82 46.91 4.22 20.91
CA SER A 82 46.44 3.43 22.04
C SER A 82 45.89 2.07 21.57
N SER A 83 46.17 1.00 22.32
CA SER A 83 45.58 -0.32 22.08
C SER A 83 44.07 -0.34 22.47
N LEU A 84 43.27 -1.07 21.72
CA LEU A 84 41.87 -1.34 22.00
C LEU A 84 41.71 -2.52 22.95
N SER A 85 40.66 -2.49 23.75
CA SER A 85 40.22 -3.62 24.56
C SER A 85 39.51 -4.70 23.71
N ILE A 86 39.29 -5.87 24.30
CA ILE A 86 38.54 -6.96 23.69
C ILE A 86 37.15 -6.52 23.21
N THR A 87 36.40 -5.80 24.05
CA THR A 87 35.07 -5.32 23.74
C THR A 87 35.03 -4.30 22.62
N GLU A 88 36.06 -3.43 22.53
CA GLU A 88 36.21 -2.48 21.42
C GLU A 88 36.56 -3.17 20.10
N LEU A 89 37.49 -4.12 20.12
CA LEU A 89 37.81 -4.94 18.93
C LEU A 89 36.60 -5.76 18.43
N LEU A 90 35.84 -6.36 19.36
CA LEU A 90 34.59 -7.06 19.02
C LEU A 90 33.54 -6.09 18.44
N SER A 91 33.49 -4.86 18.90
CA SER A 91 32.60 -3.85 18.34
C SER A 91 32.98 -3.50 16.90
N VAL A 92 34.27 -3.36 16.62
CA VAL A 92 34.80 -3.18 15.25
C VAL A 92 34.51 -4.40 14.38
N SER A 93 34.77 -5.60 14.88
CA SER A 93 34.46 -6.86 14.17
C SER A 93 32.98 -6.99 13.85
N GLY A 94 32.10 -6.65 14.80
CA GLY A 94 30.64 -6.60 14.61
C GLY A 94 30.24 -5.65 13.49
N LEU A 95 30.85 -4.47 13.44
CA LEU A 95 30.65 -3.48 12.39
C LEU A 95 31.07 -4.02 11.02
N LEU A 96 32.29 -4.58 10.89
CA LEU A 96 32.82 -5.15 9.65
C LEU A 96 31.98 -6.35 9.16
N THR A 97 31.48 -7.17 10.09
CA THR A 97 30.55 -8.26 9.77
C THR A 97 29.23 -7.71 9.23
N CYS A 98 28.71 -6.62 9.79
CA CYS A 98 27.53 -5.94 9.27
C CYS A 98 27.82 -5.33 7.88
N ALA A 99 28.98 -4.74 7.66
CA ALA A 99 29.40 -4.21 6.36
C ALA A 99 29.44 -5.32 5.29
N ALA A 100 29.97 -6.50 5.62
CA ALA A 100 29.98 -7.65 4.72
C ALA A 100 28.57 -8.10 4.34
N ARG A 101 27.67 -8.21 5.32
CA ARG A 101 26.28 -8.58 5.10
C ARG A 101 25.54 -7.52 4.27
N ALA A 102 25.74 -6.24 4.59
CA ALA A 102 25.13 -5.14 3.87
C ALA A 102 25.61 -5.08 2.41
N LYS A 103 26.92 -5.21 2.17
CA LYS A 103 27.50 -5.25 0.82
C LYS A 103 26.92 -6.40 -0.01
N ASN A 104 26.78 -7.59 0.57
CA ASN A 104 26.15 -8.74 -0.09
C ASN A 104 24.65 -8.50 -0.34
N TYR A 105 23.95 -7.87 0.60
CA TYR A 105 22.54 -7.52 0.43
C TYR A 105 22.34 -6.50 -0.71
N GLY A 106 23.28 -5.57 -0.88
CA GLY A 106 23.28 -4.57 -1.96
C GLY A 106 23.46 -5.16 -3.36
N ARG A 107 24.10 -6.33 -3.52
CA ARG A 107 24.36 -6.93 -4.84
C ARG A 107 23.06 -7.23 -5.58
N HIS A 108 23.00 -6.83 -6.85
CA HIS A 108 21.94 -7.24 -7.76
C HIS A 108 22.14 -8.68 -8.23
N PRO A 109 21.06 -9.48 -8.45
CA PRO A 109 21.18 -10.80 -9.05
C PRO A 109 21.79 -10.68 -10.45
N GLU A 110 22.79 -11.52 -10.77
CA GLU A 110 23.52 -11.49 -12.05
C GLU A 110 22.63 -11.65 -13.31
N ASN A 111 21.39 -12.10 -13.14
CA ASN A 111 20.44 -12.38 -14.23
C ASN A 111 19.36 -11.29 -14.43
N MET A 112 19.42 -10.17 -13.72
CA MET A 112 18.49 -9.04 -13.85
C MET A 112 19.27 -7.74 -13.97
N GLU A 113 19.20 -7.09 -15.11
CA GLU A 113 19.57 -5.67 -15.28
C GLU A 113 18.51 -4.81 -14.60
N LEU A 114 18.58 -4.71 -13.27
CA LEU A 114 17.77 -3.75 -12.52
C LEU A 114 18.48 -2.38 -12.55
N PRO A 115 17.76 -1.28 -12.80
CA PRO A 115 18.34 0.04 -12.67
C PRO A 115 18.80 0.27 -11.24
N ASP A 116 19.91 0.99 -11.09
CA ASP A 116 20.42 1.43 -9.79
C ASP A 116 19.35 2.23 -9.06
N ASP A 117 19.19 1.97 -7.76
CA ASP A 117 18.34 2.77 -6.88
C ASP A 117 19.17 3.74 -6.02
N SER A 118 18.51 4.58 -5.25
CA SER A 118 19.17 5.62 -4.42
C SER A 118 20.10 5.07 -3.33
N LEU A 119 20.03 3.77 -3.02
CA LEU A 119 20.82 3.12 -1.97
C LEU A 119 22.05 2.38 -2.50
N ASP A 120 22.15 2.15 -3.81
CA ASP A 120 23.21 1.33 -4.39
C ASP A 120 24.62 1.88 -4.13
N GLU A 121 24.78 3.20 -4.19
CA GLU A 121 26.06 3.84 -3.90
C GLU A 121 26.52 3.56 -2.47
N MET A 122 25.62 3.64 -1.49
CA MET A 122 25.93 3.33 -0.10
C MET A 122 26.42 1.88 0.07
N PHE A 123 25.76 0.93 -0.58
CA PHE A 123 26.18 -0.48 -0.51
C PHE A 123 27.50 -0.75 -1.23
N ARG A 124 27.79 -0.04 -2.34
CA ARG A 124 29.06 -0.20 -3.09
C ARG A 124 30.24 0.35 -2.32
N THR A 125 30.09 1.46 -1.61
CA THR A 125 31.14 2.13 -0.86
C THR A 125 31.60 1.33 0.35
N LEU A 126 30.77 0.44 0.91
CA LEU A 126 31.16 -0.36 2.07
C LEU A 126 32.41 -1.21 1.82
N GLU A 127 33.34 -1.22 2.79
CA GLU A 127 34.61 -1.98 2.75
C GLU A 127 34.67 -3.00 3.90
N PRO A 128 34.21 -4.24 3.71
CA PRO A 128 34.07 -5.24 4.79
C PRO A 128 35.37 -5.68 5.47
N LEU A 129 36.54 -5.33 4.95
CA LEU A 129 37.87 -5.66 5.47
C LEU A 129 37.95 -7.11 5.99
N THR A 130 37.52 -8.06 5.18
CA THR A 130 37.29 -9.46 5.58
C THR A 130 38.51 -10.12 6.20
N ASN A 131 39.74 -9.79 5.72
CA ASN A 131 40.99 -10.35 6.26
C ASN A 131 41.22 -9.89 7.70
N VAL A 132 41.09 -8.60 7.98
CA VAL A 132 41.25 -8.02 9.32
C VAL A 132 40.16 -8.56 10.26
N ASN A 133 38.92 -8.61 9.80
CA ASN A 133 37.81 -9.15 10.58
C ASN A 133 38.03 -10.63 10.93
N SER A 134 38.54 -11.42 9.99
CA SER A 134 38.87 -12.83 10.22
C SER A 134 39.96 -13.00 11.25
N GLU A 135 40.97 -12.14 11.26
CA GLU A 135 42.06 -12.19 12.26
C GLU A 135 41.53 -11.81 13.66
N ILE A 136 40.69 -10.79 13.77
CA ILE A 136 40.03 -10.42 15.06
C ILE A 136 39.21 -11.60 15.58
N THR A 137 38.36 -12.21 14.73
CA THR A 137 37.49 -13.33 15.13
C THR A 137 38.26 -14.62 15.40
N ARG A 138 39.44 -14.81 14.79
CA ARG A 138 40.34 -15.93 15.09
C ARG A 138 40.96 -15.77 16.47
N CYS A 139 41.38 -14.56 16.85
CA CYS A 139 42.07 -14.31 18.11
C CYS A 139 41.09 -14.14 19.29
N ILE A 140 39.89 -13.57 19.07
CA ILE A 140 38.92 -13.21 20.12
C ILE A 140 37.64 -14.04 19.93
N LEU A 141 37.37 -14.95 20.85
CA LEU A 141 36.22 -15.85 20.83
C LEU A 141 35.00 -15.26 21.52
N GLY A 142 35.20 -14.38 22.48
CA GLY A 142 34.13 -13.74 23.27
C GLY A 142 34.62 -12.54 24.08
N GLU A 143 33.72 -11.91 24.81
CA GLU A 143 34.03 -10.69 25.59
C GLU A 143 35.13 -10.90 26.66
N ASP A 144 35.30 -12.12 27.16
CA ASP A 144 36.28 -12.50 28.20
C ASP A 144 37.20 -13.62 27.73
N GLU A 145 37.20 -13.99 26.44
CA GLU A 145 37.87 -15.17 25.95
C GLU A 145 38.71 -14.88 24.72
N ILE A 146 40.02 -15.06 24.85
CA ILE A 146 41.01 -15.06 23.75
C ILE A 146 41.37 -16.50 23.40
N ALA A 147 41.41 -16.81 22.13
CA ALA A 147 41.76 -18.12 21.63
C ALA A 147 43.16 -18.57 22.08
N ASP A 148 43.31 -19.82 22.43
CA ASP A 148 44.61 -20.39 22.86
C ASP A 148 45.68 -20.28 21.78
N ASP A 149 45.29 -20.34 20.51
CA ASP A 149 46.13 -20.26 19.33
C ASP A 149 46.20 -18.81 18.74
N ALA A 150 45.71 -17.80 19.48
CA ALA A 150 45.85 -16.42 19.07
C ALA A 150 47.33 -15.99 18.89
N SER A 151 48.22 -16.50 19.73
CA SER A 151 49.67 -16.39 19.54
C SER A 151 50.39 -17.67 20.01
N PRO A 152 51.55 -18.01 19.43
CA PRO A 152 52.41 -19.10 19.93
C PRO A 152 52.81 -18.89 21.39
N GLY A 153 53.03 -17.65 21.81
CA GLY A 153 53.37 -17.24 23.19
C GLY A 153 52.25 -17.56 24.16
N LEU A 154 51.02 -17.18 23.88
CA LEU A 154 49.85 -17.45 24.71
C LEU A 154 49.59 -18.95 24.82
N HIS A 155 49.68 -19.67 23.70
CA HIS A 155 49.52 -21.13 23.69
C HIS A 155 50.53 -21.82 24.63
N HIS A 156 51.79 -21.38 24.56
CA HIS A 156 52.85 -21.88 25.41
C HIS A 156 52.57 -21.61 26.89
N VAL A 157 52.23 -20.38 27.26
CA VAL A 157 51.96 -19.97 28.63
C VAL A 157 50.77 -20.76 29.21
N ARG A 158 49.62 -20.82 28.49
CA ARG A 158 48.42 -21.56 28.95
C ARG A 158 48.71 -23.06 29.12
N ARG A 159 49.51 -23.64 28.23
CA ARG A 159 49.96 -25.02 28.37
C ARG A 159 50.80 -25.20 29.61
N GLN A 160 51.73 -24.28 29.93
CA GLN A 160 52.54 -24.33 31.15
C GLN A 160 51.65 -24.16 32.41
N MET A 161 50.68 -23.25 32.36
CA MET A 161 49.70 -23.07 33.45
C MET A 161 48.93 -24.35 33.75
N LYS A 162 48.47 -25.04 32.71
CA LYS A 162 47.75 -26.33 32.86
C LYS A 162 48.65 -27.38 33.46
N ILE A 163 49.92 -27.53 32.98
CA ILE A 163 50.90 -28.47 33.53
C ILE A 163 51.19 -28.15 35.01
N THR A 164 51.36 -26.84 35.34
CA THR A 164 51.66 -26.45 36.73
C THR A 164 50.46 -26.65 37.63
N ALA A 165 49.21 -26.36 37.15
CA ALA A 165 47.98 -26.66 37.88
C ALA A 165 47.82 -28.17 38.16
N ASP A 166 48.11 -29.04 37.19
CA ASP A 166 48.09 -30.50 37.34
C ASP A 166 49.15 -30.96 38.34
N LYS A 167 50.34 -30.34 38.37
CA LYS A 167 51.37 -30.58 39.37
C LYS A 167 50.92 -30.22 40.79
N VAL A 168 50.16 -29.08 40.95
CA VAL A 168 49.60 -28.69 42.21
C VAL A 168 48.68 -29.78 42.78
N HIS A 169 47.78 -30.30 41.94
CA HIS A 169 46.89 -31.41 42.35
C HIS A 169 47.63 -32.70 42.70
N THR A 170 48.60 -33.08 41.83
CA THR A 170 49.41 -34.26 42.04
C THR A 170 50.26 -34.17 43.35
N GLN A 171 50.88 -33.01 43.58
CA GLN A 171 51.66 -32.75 44.78
C GLN A 171 50.84 -32.72 46.04
N LEU A 172 49.66 -32.11 46.00
CA LEU A 172 48.69 -32.13 47.13
C LEU A 172 48.26 -33.54 47.49
N ASN A 173 47.95 -34.36 46.53
CA ASN A 173 47.58 -35.76 46.75
C ASN A 173 48.77 -36.59 47.30
N SER A 174 49.97 -36.32 46.78
CA SER A 174 51.21 -36.95 47.30
C SER A 174 51.41 -36.59 48.74
N ILE A 175 51.31 -35.27 49.09
CA ILE A 175 51.50 -34.81 50.49
C ILE A 175 50.38 -35.36 51.42
N LEU A 176 49.13 -35.40 50.95
CA LEU A 176 47.98 -35.94 51.66
C LEU A 176 48.21 -37.40 52.01
N ASN A 177 48.73 -38.19 51.06
CA ASN A 177 49.02 -39.60 51.28
C ASN A 177 50.24 -39.83 52.22
N SER A 178 51.32 -39.06 52.04
CA SER A 178 52.56 -39.24 52.83
C SER A 178 52.42 -38.71 54.28
N SER A 179 51.58 -37.71 54.53
CA SER A 179 51.39 -37.05 55.80
C SER A 179 50.12 -37.46 56.53
N ARG A 180 49.49 -38.56 56.11
CA ARG A 180 48.13 -38.99 56.56
C ARG A 180 47.99 -39.07 58.09
N THR A 181 49.07 -39.46 58.82
CA THR A 181 49.10 -39.56 60.26
C THR A 181 49.07 -38.20 60.98
N MET A 182 49.57 -37.13 60.28
CA MET A 182 49.62 -35.78 60.81
C MET A 182 48.36 -34.97 60.57
N LEU A 183 47.50 -35.48 59.66
CA LEU A 183 46.28 -34.80 59.28
C LEU A 183 45.11 -35.13 60.23
N GLN A 184 44.23 -34.16 60.51
CA GLN A 184 43.00 -34.38 61.23
C GLN A 184 42.04 -35.21 60.40
N ASP A 185 41.90 -34.79 59.10
CA ASP A 185 41.12 -35.48 58.08
C ASP A 185 41.96 -35.56 56.78
N ALA A 186 41.89 -36.71 56.05
CA ALA A 186 42.63 -36.88 54.80
C ALA A 186 41.88 -36.27 53.64
N VAL A 187 41.63 -34.94 53.69
CA VAL A 187 40.90 -34.13 52.67
C VAL A 187 41.68 -32.87 52.35
N ILE A 188 41.63 -32.52 51.07
CA ILE A 188 42.13 -31.21 50.61
C ILE A 188 40.99 -30.18 50.83
N THR A 189 41.25 -29.16 51.64
CA THR A 189 40.28 -28.07 51.89
C THR A 189 40.67 -26.80 51.18
N MET A 190 39.70 -26.01 50.78
CA MET A 190 39.92 -24.68 50.23
C MET A 190 39.52 -23.62 51.24
N ARG A 191 40.41 -22.71 51.57
CA ARG A 191 40.16 -21.55 52.47
C ARG A 191 40.63 -20.29 51.78
N ASP A 192 39.76 -19.32 51.65
CA ASP A 192 40.01 -18.05 50.94
C ASP A 192 40.70 -18.26 49.60
N GLY A 193 40.17 -19.24 48.81
CA GLY A 193 40.74 -19.56 47.49
C GLY A 193 42.10 -20.31 47.50
N ARG A 194 42.55 -20.81 48.66
CA ARG A 194 43.85 -21.49 48.81
C ARG A 194 43.68 -22.94 49.25
N TYR A 195 44.44 -23.82 48.62
CA TYR A 195 44.48 -25.23 48.98
C TYR A 195 45.24 -25.40 50.29
N CYS A 196 44.60 -25.93 51.32
CA CYS A 196 45.15 -26.21 52.65
C CYS A 196 44.88 -27.66 53.03
N LEU A 197 45.75 -28.21 53.88
CA LEU A 197 45.54 -29.49 54.52
C LEU A 197 45.24 -29.29 56.01
N PRO A 198 44.22 -29.95 56.56
CA PRO A 198 43.87 -29.86 58.01
C PRO A 198 44.86 -30.68 58.85
N VAL A 199 45.89 -30.04 59.35
CA VAL A 199 46.94 -30.65 60.19
C VAL A 199 46.61 -30.50 61.67
N ARG A 200 46.80 -31.56 62.48
CA ARG A 200 46.66 -31.46 63.88
C ARG A 200 47.64 -30.51 64.53
N ALA A 201 47.25 -29.66 65.46
CA ALA A 201 48.10 -28.61 65.98
C ALA A 201 49.44 -29.16 66.56
N GLU A 202 49.46 -30.40 67.11
CA GLU A 202 50.67 -31.08 67.68
C GLU A 202 51.79 -31.33 66.60
N TYR A 203 51.44 -31.48 65.34
CA TYR A 203 52.39 -31.70 64.21
C TYR A 203 52.77 -30.45 63.46
N LYS A 204 52.42 -29.25 63.99
CA LYS A 204 52.74 -27.98 63.30
C LYS A 204 54.25 -27.82 62.95
N SER A 205 55.16 -28.23 63.94
CA SER A 205 56.61 -28.10 63.71
C SER A 205 57.21 -29.10 62.75
N GLN A 206 56.49 -30.22 62.53
CA GLN A 206 56.93 -31.29 61.63
C GLN A 206 56.38 -31.17 60.21
N PHE A 207 55.29 -30.40 60.03
CA PHE A 207 54.69 -30.21 58.72
C PHE A 207 55.24 -28.95 58.06
N ALA A 208 55.94 -29.13 56.94
CA ALA A 208 56.59 -28.05 56.20
C ALA A 208 55.54 -27.23 55.45
N GLY A 209 55.10 -26.16 56.00
CA GLY A 209 54.11 -25.29 55.39
C GLY A 209 53.79 -24.01 56.17
N MET A 210 52.96 -23.15 55.62
CA MET A 210 52.48 -21.93 56.28
C MET A 210 51.08 -22.13 56.78
N VAL A 211 50.86 -21.80 58.08
CA VAL A 211 49.50 -21.79 58.64
C VAL A 211 48.72 -20.69 58.01
N HIS A 212 47.57 -21.01 57.45
CA HIS A 212 46.69 -20.07 56.81
C HIS A 212 45.48 -19.76 57.68
N ASP A 213 44.93 -20.74 58.34
CA ASP A 213 43.75 -20.65 59.21
C ASP A 213 43.81 -21.67 60.35
N GLN A 214 42.98 -21.50 61.35
CA GLN A 214 42.82 -22.49 62.44
C GLN A 214 41.33 -22.72 62.72
N SER A 215 41.04 -23.93 63.27
CA SER A 215 39.69 -24.26 63.73
C SER A 215 39.33 -23.43 64.98
N ALA A 216 38.02 -23.24 65.24
CA ALA A 216 37.55 -22.48 66.41
C ALA A 216 38.06 -23.02 67.71
N THR A 217 38.41 -24.33 67.86
CA THR A 217 38.97 -24.99 69.03
C THR A 217 40.47 -24.89 69.04
N GLY A 218 41.15 -24.43 68.00
CA GLY A 218 42.59 -24.38 67.89
C GLY A 218 43.28 -25.76 67.70
N SER A 219 42.54 -26.85 67.67
CA SER A 219 43.05 -28.21 67.49
C SER A 219 43.48 -28.61 66.10
N THR A 220 42.98 -27.89 65.07
CA THR A 220 43.32 -28.15 63.70
C THR A 220 43.85 -26.86 63.01
N LEU A 221 45.01 -26.98 62.45
CA LEU A 221 45.61 -25.89 61.62
C LEU A 221 45.43 -26.18 60.14
N PHE A 222 44.89 -25.23 59.39
CA PHE A 222 44.83 -25.34 57.97
C PHE A 222 46.15 -24.81 57.40
N ILE A 223 47.03 -25.77 57.01
CA ILE A 223 48.38 -25.44 56.56
C ILE A 223 48.47 -25.54 55.07
N LYS A 224 49.03 -24.49 54.41
CA LYS A 224 49.40 -24.55 53.03
C LYS A 224 50.82 -25.14 52.91
N PRO A 225 51.01 -26.32 52.26
CA PRO A 225 52.33 -26.94 52.14
C PRO A 225 53.29 -26.05 51.39
N MET A 226 54.63 -26.06 51.81
CA MET A 226 55.65 -25.21 51.18
C MET A 226 55.85 -25.50 49.69
N ALA A 227 55.72 -26.78 49.26
CA ALA A 227 55.78 -27.16 47.86
C ALA A 227 54.66 -26.55 47.03
N ILE A 228 53.45 -26.44 47.66
CA ILE A 228 52.28 -25.80 46.98
C ILE A 228 52.44 -24.28 46.87
N ILE A 229 53.08 -23.65 47.87
CA ILE A 229 53.40 -22.22 47.80
C ILE A 229 54.27 -21.89 46.61
N LYS A 230 55.31 -22.72 46.35
CA LYS A 230 56.19 -22.53 45.17
C LYS A 230 55.42 -22.67 43.86
N LEU A 231 54.60 -23.73 43.71
CA LEU A 231 53.80 -23.96 42.52
C LEU A 231 52.75 -22.85 42.30
N ASN A 232 52.13 -22.33 43.36
CA ASN A 232 51.21 -21.23 43.25
C ASN A 232 51.91 -19.92 42.87
N ASN A 233 53.15 -19.70 43.29
CA ASN A 233 53.93 -18.54 42.86
C ASN A 233 54.28 -18.67 41.38
N GLU A 234 54.68 -19.88 40.92
CA GLU A 234 54.88 -20.16 39.48
C GLU A 234 53.62 -19.94 38.68
N LEU A 235 52.45 -20.41 39.14
CA LEU A 235 51.16 -20.12 38.50
C LEU A 235 50.91 -18.62 38.40
N ARG A 236 51.15 -17.87 39.49
CA ARG A 236 50.98 -16.44 39.50
C ARG A 236 51.89 -15.71 38.49
N GLU A 237 53.12 -16.17 38.36
CA GLU A 237 54.03 -15.64 37.35
C GLU A 237 53.56 -15.95 35.94
N LEU A 238 52.99 -17.15 35.73
CA LEU A 238 52.38 -17.55 34.44
C LEU A 238 51.13 -16.72 34.11
N GLU A 239 50.25 -16.44 35.09
CA GLU A 239 49.09 -15.55 34.92
C GLU A 239 49.54 -14.14 34.48
N LEU A 240 50.59 -13.59 35.10
CA LEU A 240 51.13 -12.29 34.69
C LEU A 240 51.74 -12.33 33.28
N LYS A 241 52.33 -13.48 32.88
CA LYS A 241 52.81 -13.66 31.48
C LYS A 241 51.67 -13.79 30.53
N GLU A 242 50.61 -14.53 30.89
CA GLU A 242 49.39 -14.64 30.08
C GLU A 242 48.81 -13.26 29.82
N GLN A 243 48.68 -12.42 30.87
CA GLN A 243 48.12 -11.08 30.73
C GLN A 243 48.98 -10.20 29.79
N LYS A 244 50.31 -10.30 29.86
CA LYS A 244 51.22 -9.62 28.93
C LYS A 244 51.09 -10.10 27.50
N GLU A 245 50.94 -11.41 27.30
CA GLU A 245 50.71 -11.98 25.95
C GLU A 245 49.37 -11.49 25.38
N ILE A 246 48.31 -11.43 26.17
CA ILE A 246 47.01 -10.87 25.79
C ILE A 246 47.17 -9.39 25.39
N GLU A 247 47.88 -8.58 26.18
CA GLU A 247 48.13 -7.17 25.88
C GLU A 247 48.89 -7.02 24.55
N MET A 248 49.89 -7.89 24.27
CA MET A 248 50.63 -7.88 23.00
C MET A 248 49.71 -8.25 21.81
N ILE A 249 48.83 -9.26 21.98
CA ILE A 249 47.88 -9.65 20.93
C ILE A 249 46.93 -8.48 20.63
N LEU A 250 46.34 -7.86 21.67
CA LEU A 250 45.44 -6.72 21.48
C LEU A 250 46.15 -5.53 20.83
N ALA A 251 47.38 -5.26 21.19
CA ALA A 251 48.21 -4.21 20.58
C ALA A 251 48.52 -4.51 19.10
N ALA A 252 48.83 -5.74 18.75
CA ALA A 252 49.06 -6.16 17.37
C ALA A 252 47.80 -5.99 16.51
N LEU A 253 46.63 -6.50 16.98
CA LEU A 253 45.34 -6.32 16.31
C LEU A 253 44.94 -4.84 16.17
N SER A 254 45.21 -4.06 17.21
CA SER A 254 45.01 -2.61 17.19
C SER A 254 45.87 -1.93 16.13
N THR A 255 47.14 -2.29 16.02
CA THR A 255 48.08 -1.73 15.05
C THR A 255 47.68 -2.10 13.62
N GLU A 256 47.14 -3.30 13.40
CA GLU A 256 46.66 -3.76 12.10
C GLU A 256 45.44 -2.95 11.63
N LEU A 257 44.62 -2.42 12.56
CA LEU A 257 43.46 -1.56 12.24
C LEU A 257 43.81 -0.13 11.84
N VAL A 258 45.01 0.38 12.23
CA VAL A 258 45.39 1.81 12.01
C VAL A 258 45.24 2.23 10.54
N PRO A 259 45.69 1.48 9.52
CA PRO A 259 45.57 1.86 8.12
C PRO A 259 44.11 1.96 7.63
N TYR A 260 43.17 1.38 8.36
CA TYR A 260 41.77 1.26 7.96
C TYR A 260 40.81 2.13 8.77
N ILE A 261 41.29 3.10 9.54
CA ILE A 261 40.47 3.99 10.36
C ILE A 261 39.44 4.75 9.52
N GLU A 262 39.86 5.30 8.37
CA GLU A 262 38.97 6.03 7.46
C GLU A 262 37.88 5.14 6.82
N PRO A 263 38.21 3.97 6.20
CA PRO A 263 37.21 3.01 5.73
C PRO A 263 36.21 2.57 6.83
N ILE A 264 36.71 2.26 8.03
CA ILE A 264 35.85 1.83 9.15
C ILE A 264 34.92 2.96 9.60
N THR A 265 35.38 4.19 9.59
CA THR A 265 34.55 5.39 9.90
C THR A 265 33.47 5.55 8.85
N THR A 266 33.80 5.44 7.57
CA THR A 266 32.85 5.52 6.45
C THR A 266 31.80 4.39 6.53
N ASP A 267 32.24 3.17 6.80
CA ASP A 267 31.34 2.03 7.00
C ASP A 267 30.38 2.26 8.16
N PHE A 268 30.87 2.81 9.29
CA PHE A 268 30.03 3.15 10.43
C PHE A 268 28.95 4.17 10.07
N GLU A 269 29.32 5.24 9.36
CA GLU A 269 28.37 6.28 8.95
C GLU A 269 27.32 5.73 7.98
N ILE A 270 27.74 4.96 6.97
CA ILE A 270 26.87 4.36 5.97
C ILE A 270 25.91 3.35 6.62
N LEU A 271 26.43 2.45 7.47
CA LEU A 271 25.61 1.43 8.13
C LEU A 271 24.61 2.05 9.11
N THR A 272 24.99 3.13 9.80
CA THR A 272 24.10 3.89 10.67
C THR A 272 22.99 4.57 9.87
N LYS A 273 23.34 5.17 8.73
CA LYS A 273 22.37 5.78 7.80
C LYS A 273 21.45 4.73 7.19
N LEU A 274 21.97 3.58 6.80
CA LEU A 274 21.17 2.46 6.30
C LEU A 274 20.19 1.95 7.37
N ASP A 275 20.63 1.77 8.62
CA ASP A 275 19.75 1.35 9.72
C ASP A 275 18.59 2.32 9.91
N PHE A 276 18.87 3.61 9.86
CA PHE A 276 17.86 4.66 9.92
C PHE A 276 16.87 4.61 8.74
N ILE A 277 17.34 4.42 7.50
CA ILE A 277 16.50 4.31 6.31
C ILE A 277 15.64 3.03 6.38
N PHE A 278 16.24 1.90 6.77
CA PHE A 278 15.51 0.64 6.92
C PHE A 278 14.53 0.67 8.09
N ALA A 279 14.77 1.45 9.14
CA ALA A 279 13.79 1.72 10.20
C ALA A 279 12.56 2.46 9.66
N LYS A 280 12.75 3.49 8.81
CA LYS A 280 11.64 4.16 8.11
C LYS A 280 10.85 3.19 7.23
N ALA A 281 11.53 2.32 6.49
CA ALA A 281 10.90 1.30 5.68
C ALA A 281 10.11 0.27 6.51
N ALA A 282 10.64 -0.11 7.68
CA ALA A 282 9.95 -1.01 8.62
C ALA A 282 8.68 -0.37 9.17
N LEU A 283 8.75 0.91 9.57
CA LEU A 283 7.59 1.69 10.03
C LEU A 283 6.52 1.80 8.94
N SER A 284 6.94 2.07 7.69
CA SER A 284 6.04 2.11 6.53
C SER A 284 5.26 0.82 6.36
N ARG A 285 5.89 -0.32 6.54
CA ARG A 285 5.22 -1.63 6.46
C ARG A 285 4.25 -1.89 7.61
N ILE A 286 4.58 -1.46 8.84
CA ILE A 286 3.72 -1.62 10.01
C ILE A 286 2.39 -0.90 9.80
N TYR A 287 2.42 0.29 9.21
CA TYR A 287 1.22 1.11 8.99
C TYR A 287 0.62 0.98 7.59
N ASN A 288 1.15 0.11 6.72
CA ASN A 288 0.76 0.02 5.32
C ASN A 288 0.78 1.38 4.62
N CYS A 289 1.90 2.08 4.77
CA CYS A 289 2.09 3.40 4.20
C CYS A 289 2.35 3.37 2.70
N SER A 290 2.08 4.50 2.03
CA SER A 290 2.51 4.80 0.68
C SER A 290 3.36 6.07 0.64
N MET A 291 4.18 6.21 -0.39
CA MET A 291 4.97 7.40 -0.64
C MET A 291 4.07 8.51 -1.19
N PRO A 292 3.90 9.65 -0.49
CA PRO A 292 3.15 10.77 -1.02
C PRO A 292 3.94 11.51 -2.09
N LYS A 293 3.25 12.09 -3.09
CA LYS A 293 3.86 13.03 -4.02
C LYS A 293 3.99 14.41 -3.37
N PHE A 294 5.12 15.08 -3.57
CA PHE A 294 5.32 16.41 -3.01
C PHE A 294 5.17 17.51 -4.05
N ASN A 295 4.61 18.65 -3.62
CA ASN A 295 4.51 19.89 -4.40
C ASN A 295 4.88 21.13 -3.56
N ARG A 296 5.07 22.29 -4.24
CA ARG A 296 5.32 23.60 -3.62
C ARG A 296 4.13 24.56 -3.79
N LYS A 297 2.97 24.03 -4.21
CA LYS A 297 1.80 24.84 -4.58
C LYS A 297 0.78 24.97 -3.45
N GLY A 298 1.05 24.42 -2.28
CA GLY A 298 0.13 24.37 -1.17
C GLY A 298 -1.02 23.38 -1.35
N TYR A 299 -0.91 22.44 -2.29
CA TYR A 299 -1.93 21.45 -2.55
C TYR A 299 -1.73 20.20 -1.68
N ILE A 300 -2.76 19.82 -0.96
CA ILE A 300 -2.86 18.59 -0.17
C ILE A 300 -3.97 17.74 -0.78
N HIS A 301 -3.73 16.45 -0.98
CA HIS A 301 -4.73 15.46 -1.36
C HIS A 301 -4.41 14.13 -0.71
N ILE A 302 -5.07 13.82 0.38
CA ILE A 302 -4.95 12.58 1.14
C ILE A 302 -6.10 11.67 0.72
N LYS A 303 -5.77 10.47 0.24
CA LYS A 303 -6.72 9.43 -0.15
C LYS A 303 -6.69 8.32 0.90
N ASP A 304 -7.85 7.97 1.44
CA ASP A 304 -8.02 6.90 2.43
C ASP A 304 -6.98 6.96 3.58
N GLY A 305 -6.72 8.18 4.06
CA GLY A 305 -5.77 8.42 5.15
C GLY A 305 -6.24 7.82 6.46
N ARG A 306 -5.40 7.05 7.14
CA ARG A 306 -5.66 6.45 8.44
C ARG A 306 -4.74 7.01 9.48
N HIS A 307 -5.28 7.58 10.56
CA HIS A 307 -4.47 8.14 11.63
C HIS A 307 -3.62 7.03 12.31
N PRO A 308 -2.27 7.10 12.30
CA PRO A 308 -1.40 5.99 12.69
C PRO A 308 -1.46 5.63 14.17
N LEU A 309 -1.92 6.54 15.03
CA LEU A 309 -2.02 6.32 16.48
C LEU A 309 -3.36 5.71 16.90
N LEU A 310 -4.31 5.52 15.96
CA LEU A 310 -5.57 4.82 16.22
C LEU A 310 -5.43 3.32 15.97
N ASP A 311 -6.36 2.54 16.53
CA ASP A 311 -6.44 1.10 16.30
C ASP A 311 -6.64 0.80 14.80
N PRO A 312 -5.72 0.07 14.14
CA PRO A 312 -5.81 -0.22 12.72
C PRO A 312 -7.10 -0.94 12.29
N LYS A 313 -7.77 -1.64 13.22
CA LYS A 313 -9.02 -2.36 12.95
C LYS A 313 -10.25 -1.49 13.03
N LYS A 314 -10.16 -0.35 13.72
CA LYS A 314 -11.29 0.54 13.99
C LYS A 314 -11.19 1.86 13.26
N VAL A 315 -9.99 2.26 12.82
CA VAL A 315 -9.76 3.53 12.15
C VAL A 315 -10.51 3.57 10.82
N VAL A 316 -11.34 4.60 10.65
CA VAL A 316 -12.04 4.88 9.40
C VAL A 316 -11.13 5.73 8.53
N PRO A 317 -10.91 5.35 7.26
CA PRO A 317 -10.11 6.15 6.33
C PRO A 317 -10.83 7.45 5.98
N ILE A 318 -10.07 8.53 5.86
CA ILE A 318 -10.58 9.85 5.49
C ILE A 318 -9.97 10.31 4.19
N ASN A 319 -10.78 11.05 3.40
CA ASN A 319 -10.36 11.70 2.18
C ASN A 319 -10.37 13.20 2.39
N ILE A 320 -9.22 13.85 2.19
CA ILE A 320 -9.08 15.31 2.39
C ILE A 320 -8.30 15.89 1.22
N TRP A 321 -8.83 17.00 0.66
CA TRP A 321 -8.10 17.81 -0.31
C TRP A 321 -8.29 19.29 -0.02
N MET A 322 -7.26 20.09 -0.30
CA MET A 322 -7.27 21.55 -0.21
C MET A 322 -6.14 22.15 -1.03
N GLY A 323 -6.20 23.43 -1.36
CA GLY A 323 -5.15 24.18 -2.01
C GLY A 323 -5.27 24.33 -3.53
N ARG A 324 -6.34 23.79 -4.16
CA ARG A 324 -6.69 24.04 -5.57
C ARG A 324 -7.89 24.98 -5.68
N ASP A 325 -9.06 24.48 -5.30
CA ASP A 325 -10.33 25.18 -5.44
C ASP A 325 -10.59 26.07 -4.22
N PHE A 326 -10.04 25.69 -3.08
CA PHE A 326 -10.13 26.44 -1.83
C PHE A 326 -8.84 26.30 -1.02
N ASP A 327 -8.52 27.31 -0.24
CA ASP A 327 -7.36 27.36 0.67
C ASP A 327 -7.74 27.26 2.16
N LEU A 328 -9.03 27.35 2.46
CA LEU A 328 -9.58 27.28 3.80
C LEU A 328 -10.72 26.25 3.86
N LEU A 329 -10.63 25.31 4.82
CA LEU A 329 -11.60 24.24 5.05
C LEU A 329 -12.19 24.39 6.45
N ILE A 330 -13.51 24.59 6.53
CA ILE A 330 -14.26 24.68 7.79
C ILE A 330 -14.98 23.36 8.06
N VAL A 331 -14.57 22.64 9.11
CA VAL A 331 -15.14 21.34 9.47
C VAL A 331 -16.15 21.49 10.58
N THR A 332 -17.37 21.09 10.33
CA THR A 332 -18.50 21.17 11.25
C THR A 332 -19.01 19.78 11.66
N GLY A 333 -19.88 19.71 12.63
CA GLY A 333 -20.44 18.45 13.13
C GLY A 333 -20.21 18.22 14.63
N PRO A 334 -20.68 17.09 15.19
CA PRO A 334 -20.54 16.80 16.62
C PRO A 334 -19.07 16.54 17.02
N ASN A 335 -18.73 16.80 18.29
CA ASN A 335 -17.35 16.59 18.81
C ASN A 335 -16.90 15.13 18.68
N THR A 336 -17.81 14.20 18.89
CA THR A 336 -17.55 12.76 18.75
C THR A 336 -17.37 12.30 17.31
N GLY A 337 -17.58 13.18 16.31
CA GLY A 337 -17.58 12.85 14.87
C GLY A 337 -16.19 12.65 14.26
N GLY A 338 -15.10 12.99 14.95
CA GLY A 338 -13.73 12.83 14.46
C GLY A 338 -13.12 14.12 13.87
N LYS A 339 -13.68 15.31 14.13
CA LYS A 339 -13.18 16.62 13.67
C LYS A 339 -11.70 16.82 14.04
N THR A 340 -11.37 16.75 15.33
CA THR A 340 -10.02 16.88 15.88
C THR A 340 -9.06 15.85 15.28
N VAL A 341 -9.53 14.60 15.09
CA VAL A 341 -8.72 13.54 14.48
C VAL A 341 -8.39 13.85 13.03
N SER A 342 -9.34 14.43 12.28
CA SER A 342 -9.09 14.85 10.89
C SER A 342 -8.03 15.95 10.81
N LEU A 343 -8.09 16.96 11.67
CA LEU A 343 -7.06 18.00 11.82
C LEU A 343 -5.69 17.40 12.13
N LYS A 344 -5.64 16.57 13.18
CA LYS A 344 -4.40 15.89 13.59
C LYS A 344 -3.84 15.01 12.47
N THR A 345 -4.69 14.35 11.67
CA THR A 345 -4.24 13.52 10.55
C THR A 345 -3.53 14.35 9.49
N VAL A 346 -4.10 15.48 9.08
CA VAL A 346 -3.47 16.37 8.09
C VAL A 346 -2.15 16.91 8.59
N GLY A 347 -2.12 17.41 9.83
CA GLY A 347 -0.91 17.94 10.44
C GLY A 347 0.18 16.87 10.60
N LEU A 348 -0.17 15.72 11.17
CA LEU A 348 0.78 14.64 11.40
C LEU A 348 1.32 14.05 10.08
N PHE A 349 0.48 13.90 9.05
CA PHE A 349 0.95 13.42 7.73
C PHE A 349 1.89 14.41 7.07
N THR A 350 1.65 15.71 7.22
CA THR A 350 2.56 16.76 6.76
C THR A 350 3.92 16.63 7.45
N LEU A 351 3.94 16.50 8.78
CA LEU A 351 5.18 16.34 9.54
C LEU A 351 5.91 15.04 9.19
N MET A 352 5.19 13.91 9.10
CA MET A 352 5.75 12.62 8.70
C MET A 352 6.35 12.71 7.30
N GLY A 353 5.58 13.23 6.34
CA GLY A 353 6.02 13.36 4.96
C GLY A 353 7.27 14.23 4.82
N GLN A 354 7.31 15.38 5.49
CA GLN A 354 8.47 16.29 5.49
C GLN A 354 9.68 15.73 6.24
N SER A 355 9.52 14.67 7.02
CA SER A 355 10.62 13.92 7.66
C SER A 355 11.14 12.75 6.82
N GLY A 356 10.65 12.59 5.58
CA GLY A 356 11.00 11.44 4.75
C GLY A 356 10.34 10.13 5.20
N LEU A 357 9.29 10.20 6.04
CA LEU A 357 8.45 9.07 6.39
C LEU A 357 7.29 8.96 5.39
N GLN A 358 6.96 7.75 4.99
CA GLN A 358 5.75 7.49 4.22
C GLN A 358 4.50 7.63 5.11
N ILE A 359 3.35 7.88 4.51
CA ILE A 359 2.09 8.12 5.22
C ILE A 359 1.11 6.95 5.07
N PRO A 360 0.33 6.61 6.09
CA PRO A 360 -0.68 5.55 6.03
C PRO A 360 -1.92 6.04 5.26
N ALA A 361 -1.75 6.20 3.94
CA ALA A 361 -2.76 6.64 2.99
C ALA A 361 -2.65 5.83 1.69
N PHE A 362 -3.67 5.91 0.83
CA PHE A 362 -3.67 5.22 -0.45
C PHE A 362 -2.67 5.86 -1.42
N ASP A 363 -2.13 5.04 -2.32
CA ASP A 363 -1.19 5.49 -3.35
C ASP A 363 -1.78 6.63 -4.21
N GLY A 364 -0.91 7.55 -4.60
CA GLY A 364 -1.30 8.77 -5.32
C GLY A 364 -1.84 9.87 -4.41
N SER A 365 -1.64 9.77 -3.09
CA SER A 365 -1.78 10.91 -2.18
C SER A 365 -0.71 11.95 -2.45
N GLU A 366 -1.05 13.23 -2.27
CA GLU A 366 -0.17 14.36 -2.54
C GLU A 366 -0.13 15.30 -1.33
N LEU A 367 1.07 15.74 -0.95
CA LEU A 367 1.30 16.68 0.13
C LEU A 367 2.07 17.89 -0.39
N SER A 368 1.86 19.03 0.24
CA SER A 368 2.70 20.20 0.01
C SER A 368 3.80 20.31 1.05
N VAL A 369 4.91 20.92 0.67
CA VAL A 369 5.96 21.33 1.60
C VAL A 369 5.59 22.68 2.20
N PHE A 370 5.47 22.72 3.52
CA PHE A 370 5.23 23.93 4.29
C PHE A 370 6.49 24.31 5.06
N ASP A 371 6.74 25.61 5.16
CA ASP A 371 7.86 26.13 5.96
C ASP A 371 7.53 26.01 7.44
N GLU A 372 6.28 26.32 7.83
CA GLU A 372 5.78 26.19 9.18
C GLU A 372 4.39 25.49 9.20
N VAL A 373 4.18 24.68 10.21
CA VAL A 373 2.88 24.12 10.58
C VAL A 373 2.52 24.69 11.93
N PHE A 374 1.32 25.26 12.02
CA PHE A 374 0.77 25.79 13.26
C PHE A 374 -0.44 24.97 13.67
N ALA A 375 -0.60 24.74 14.98
CA ALA A 375 -1.73 24.03 15.53
C ALA A 375 -2.20 24.66 16.84
N ASP A 376 -3.47 24.94 16.90
CA ASP A 376 -4.21 25.28 18.11
C ASP A 376 -5.26 24.18 18.33
N ILE A 377 -4.83 23.08 18.95
CA ILE A 377 -5.60 21.84 19.13
C ILE A 377 -5.43 21.35 20.56
N GLY A 378 -6.54 21.08 21.24
CA GLY A 378 -6.55 20.46 22.55
C GLY A 378 -7.05 21.40 23.65
N ASP A 379 -7.67 20.82 24.69
CA ASP A 379 -8.07 21.50 25.93
C ASP A 379 -6.85 21.71 26.81
N GLU A 380 -6.41 22.94 26.99
CA GLU A 380 -5.43 23.29 28.03
C GLU A 380 -6.10 23.28 29.43
N GLN A 381 -6.73 22.14 29.79
CA GLN A 381 -7.33 21.93 31.13
C GLN A 381 -6.26 21.58 32.18
N SER A 382 -5.11 22.20 32.12
CA SER A 382 -4.17 22.07 33.24
C SER A 382 -4.60 23.04 34.37
N ILE A 383 -4.94 22.47 35.50
CA ILE A 383 -5.31 23.18 36.75
C ILE A 383 -4.24 24.22 37.15
N GLU A 384 -3.02 24.11 36.62
CA GLU A 384 -1.89 25.00 36.94
C GLU A 384 -1.88 26.32 36.17
N GLN A 385 -2.69 26.48 35.10
CA GLN A 385 -2.79 27.75 34.38
C GLN A 385 -4.10 28.48 34.72
N SER A 386 -3.97 29.58 35.44
CA SER A 386 -5.07 30.45 35.90
C SER A 386 -5.75 31.28 34.79
N LEU A 387 -5.41 31.06 33.54
CA LEU A 387 -6.02 31.75 32.38
C LEU A 387 -7.28 30.98 31.93
N SER A 388 -8.36 31.72 31.64
CA SER A 388 -9.54 31.16 30.95
C SER A 388 -9.10 30.41 29.68
N THR A 389 -9.73 29.27 29.39
CA THR A 389 -9.47 28.46 28.18
C THR A 389 -9.46 29.33 26.91
N PHE A 390 -10.41 30.27 26.79
CA PHE A 390 -10.46 31.24 25.69
C PHE A 390 -9.20 32.11 25.60
N SER A 391 -8.70 32.64 26.73
CA SER A 391 -7.50 33.50 26.75
C SER A 391 -6.24 32.74 26.34
N ALA A 392 -6.11 31.48 26.70
CA ALA A 392 -4.99 30.61 26.32
C ALA A 392 -4.99 30.33 24.81
N HIS A 393 -6.13 29.94 24.24
CA HIS A 393 -6.30 29.77 22.80
C HIS A 393 -6.01 31.07 22.04
N MET A 394 -6.59 32.20 22.48
CA MET A 394 -6.40 33.49 21.84
C MET A 394 -4.92 33.93 21.84
N THR A 395 -4.21 33.70 22.94
CA THR A 395 -2.78 34.01 23.02
C THR A 395 -1.99 33.19 22.00
N ASN A 396 -2.33 31.90 21.79
CA ASN A 396 -1.69 31.07 20.79
C ASN A 396 -2.06 31.51 19.37
N ILE A 397 -3.34 31.80 19.11
CA ILE A 397 -3.84 32.32 17.83
C ILE A 397 -3.10 33.61 17.44
N VAL A 398 -2.94 34.57 18.36
CA VAL A 398 -2.20 35.81 18.10
C VAL A 398 -0.76 35.53 17.69
N LYS A 399 -0.07 34.56 18.34
CA LYS A 399 1.29 34.14 17.94
C LYS A 399 1.28 33.55 16.54
N ILE A 400 0.30 32.71 16.21
CA ILE A 400 0.16 32.11 14.88
C ILE A 400 -0.03 33.20 13.84
N LEU A 401 -0.96 34.14 14.03
CA LEU A 401 -1.26 35.23 13.09
C LEU A 401 -0.07 36.12 12.81
N ASN A 402 0.83 36.31 13.81
CA ASN A 402 2.05 37.11 13.64
C ASN A 402 3.16 36.38 12.86
N GLN A 403 3.10 35.06 12.73
CA GLN A 403 4.16 34.24 12.12
C GLN A 403 3.73 33.53 10.84
N ALA A 404 2.41 33.34 10.67
CA ALA A 404 1.86 32.63 9.52
C ALA A 404 2.06 33.42 8.21
N ASP A 405 2.32 32.68 7.14
CA ASP A 405 2.46 33.19 5.77
C ASP A 405 1.77 32.27 4.75
N SER A 406 1.89 32.60 3.47
CA SER A 406 1.27 31.81 2.39
C SER A 406 1.84 30.37 2.24
N ARG A 407 2.97 30.08 2.91
CA ARG A 407 3.62 28.75 2.93
C ARG A 407 3.44 28.04 4.26
N SER A 408 2.49 28.49 5.06
CA SER A 408 2.15 27.92 6.36
C SER A 408 0.88 27.06 6.26
N LEU A 409 0.83 26.01 7.10
CA LEU A 409 -0.38 25.22 7.36
C LEU A 409 -0.89 25.56 8.76
N CYS A 410 -2.12 26.08 8.87
CA CYS A 410 -2.76 26.44 10.14
C CYS A 410 -3.91 25.49 10.45
N LEU A 411 -3.91 24.93 11.66
CA LEU A 411 -4.88 23.98 12.14
C LEU A 411 -5.50 24.48 13.44
N PHE A 412 -6.80 24.74 13.42
CA PHE A 412 -7.54 25.27 14.59
C PHE A 412 -8.66 24.31 14.98
N ASP A 413 -8.68 23.89 16.24
CA ASP A 413 -9.75 23.07 16.78
C ASP A 413 -10.65 23.96 17.67
N GLU A 414 -11.97 23.92 17.42
CA GLU A 414 -12.98 24.71 18.11
C GLU A 414 -12.64 26.23 18.17
N LEU A 415 -12.31 26.79 16.99
CA LEU A 415 -11.84 28.17 16.89
C LEU A 415 -12.75 29.18 17.61
N CYS A 416 -12.18 29.96 18.54
CA CYS A 416 -12.84 30.95 19.38
C CYS A 416 -13.94 30.43 20.29
N ALA A 417 -13.96 29.13 20.62
CA ALA A 417 -14.88 28.59 21.62
C ALA A 417 -14.54 29.13 23.03
N GLY A 418 -15.54 29.07 23.93
CA GLY A 418 -15.35 29.47 25.34
C GLY A 418 -15.62 30.93 25.66
N THR A 419 -16.23 31.69 24.72
CA THR A 419 -16.76 33.07 24.93
C THR A 419 -18.22 33.16 24.49
N ASP A 420 -18.79 34.35 24.48
CA ASP A 420 -20.13 34.58 23.89
C ASP A 420 -20.17 34.07 22.45
N PRO A 421 -21.17 33.24 22.06
CA PRO A 421 -21.22 32.63 20.75
C PRO A 421 -21.19 33.63 19.59
N THR A 422 -21.84 34.79 19.73
CA THR A 422 -21.93 35.83 18.69
C THR A 422 -20.57 36.51 18.51
N GLU A 423 -19.93 36.88 19.63
CA GLU A 423 -18.56 37.46 19.61
C GLU A 423 -17.53 36.44 19.11
N GLY A 424 -17.64 35.18 19.57
CA GLY A 424 -16.77 34.10 19.14
C GLY A 424 -16.83 33.83 17.64
N ALA A 425 -18.06 33.78 17.08
CA ALA A 425 -18.27 33.61 15.65
C ALA A 425 -17.71 34.80 14.83
N ALA A 426 -17.94 36.03 15.27
CA ALA A 426 -17.43 37.23 14.60
C ALA A 426 -15.89 37.28 14.60
N LEU A 427 -15.24 36.91 15.72
CA LEU A 427 -13.80 36.82 15.82
C LEU A 427 -13.26 35.72 14.91
N ALA A 428 -13.88 34.52 14.93
CA ALA A 428 -13.45 33.39 14.09
C ALA A 428 -13.53 33.74 12.59
N ILE A 429 -14.61 34.36 12.13
CA ILE A 429 -14.76 34.82 10.74
C ILE A 429 -13.63 35.80 10.39
N SER A 430 -13.33 36.78 11.27
CA SER A 430 -12.30 37.77 11.04
C SER A 430 -10.90 37.15 10.94
N ILE A 431 -10.58 36.21 11.85
CA ILE A 431 -9.30 35.48 11.85
C ILE A 431 -9.17 34.64 10.57
N LEU A 432 -10.20 33.90 10.22
CA LEU A 432 -10.19 33.05 9.03
C LEU A 432 -10.11 33.86 7.74
N SER A 433 -10.82 35.00 7.66
CA SER A 433 -10.74 35.94 6.54
C SER A 433 -9.33 36.51 6.39
N PHE A 434 -8.65 36.85 7.49
CA PHE A 434 -7.26 37.31 7.47
C PHE A 434 -6.32 36.24 6.88
N LEU A 435 -6.41 35.00 7.37
CA LEU A 435 -5.57 33.87 6.88
C LEU A 435 -5.88 33.53 5.42
N HIS A 436 -7.17 33.58 5.02
CA HIS A 436 -7.59 33.38 3.64
C HIS A 436 -7.01 34.46 2.71
N ASN A 437 -7.06 35.73 3.11
CA ASN A 437 -6.44 36.83 2.34
C ASN A 437 -4.93 36.65 2.18
N MET A 438 -4.25 36.07 3.17
CA MET A 438 -2.82 35.73 3.09
C MET A 438 -2.54 34.48 2.25
N LYS A 439 -3.59 33.78 1.77
CA LYS A 439 -3.45 32.50 1.06
C LYS A 439 -2.80 31.40 1.88
N CYS A 440 -2.93 31.48 3.20
CA CYS A 440 -2.49 30.45 4.13
C CYS A 440 -3.38 29.21 4.01
N ARG A 441 -2.80 28.01 4.02
CA ARG A 441 -3.61 26.78 4.04
C ARG A 441 -4.14 26.58 5.45
N THR A 442 -5.47 26.64 5.57
CA THR A 442 -6.11 26.65 6.90
C THR A 442 -7.20 25.60 6.98
N MET A 443 -7.21 24.83 8.06
CA MET A 443 -8.29 23.93 8.42
C MET A 443 -8.76 24.27 9.83
N ALA A 444 -10.04 24.56 9.99
CA ALA A 444 -10.61 24.94 11.27
C ALA A 444 -11.86 24.10 11.59
N THR A 445 -12.03 23.71 12.84
CA THR A 445 -13.29 23.11 13.30
C THR A 445 -14.09 24.13 14.09
N THR A 446 -15.40 24.00 14.02
CA THR A 446 -16.30 24.91 14.73
C THR A 446 -17.68 24.29 14.98
N HIS A 447 -18.42 24.91 15.93
CA HIS A 447 -19.82 24.64 16.17
C HIS A 447 -20.72 25.82 15.73
N TYR A 448 -20.12 26.96 15.31
CA TYR A 448 -20.88 28.16 14.95
C TYR A 448 -21.54 28.01 13.58
N SER A 449 -22.85 28.30 13.51
CA SER A 449 -23.61 28.25 12.27
C SER A 449 -23.21 29.36 11.29
N GLU A 450 -22.78 30.51 11.80
CA GLU A 450 -22.32 31.66 11.02
C GLU A 450 -21.08 31.32 10.17
N LEU A 451 -20.21 30.42 10.63
CA LEU A 451 -19.06 30.00 9.87
C LEU A 451 -19.44 29.07 8.70
N LYS A 452 -20.56 28.35 8.82
CA LYS A 452 -21.10 27.57 7.68
C LYS A 452 -21.57 28.52 6.57
N VAL A 453 -22.24 29.62 6.95
CA VAL A 453 -22.68 30.67 6.01
C VAL A 453 -21.49 31.36 5.37
N PHE A 454 -20.48 31.72 6.18
CA PHE A 454 -19.25 32.32 5.71
C PHE A 454 -18.57 31.45 4.64
N ALA A 455 -18.49 30.14 4.84
CA ALA A 455 -17.90 29.23 3.85
C ALA A 455 -18.74 29.09 2.56
N LEU A 456 -20.07 29.22 2.65
CA LEU A 456 -20.94 29.17 1.48
C LEU A 456 -20.89 30.47 0.65
N SER A 457 -20.64 31.62 1.32
CA SER A 457 -20.65 32.95 0.71
C SER A 457 -19.28 33.43 0.21
N THR A 458 -18.17 32.79 0.66
CA THR A 458 -16.82 33.27 0.39
C THR A 458 -16.12 32.36 -0.60
N PRO A 459 -15.78 32.84 -1.81
CA PRO A 459 -15.02 32.04 -2.78
C PRO A 459 -13.65 31.61 -2.22
N GLY A 460 -13.28 30.35 -2.36
CA GLY A 460 -12.00 29.80 -1.85
C GLY A 460 -12.05 29.33 -0.40
N VAL A 461 -13.25 29.39 0.23
CA VAL A 461 -13.54 28.75 1.52
C VAL A 461 -14.53 27.61 1.28
N GLU A 462 -14.31 26.46 1.90
CA GLU A 462 -15.17 25.30 1.71
C GLU A 462 -15.63 24.72 3.05
N ASN A 463 -16.86 24.19 3.07
CA ASN A 463 -17.42 23.47 4.19
C ASN A 463 -17.01 21.99 4.15
N ALA A 464 -16.88 21.39 5.32
CA ALA A 464 -16.85 19.95 5.48
C ALA A 464 -17.63 19.53 6.72
N CYS A 465 -18.13 18.30 6.72
CA CYS A 465 -18.74 17.73 7.90
C CYS A 465 -18.23 16.33 8.18
N CYS A 466 -18.23 15.97 9.48
CA CYS A 466 -18.10 14.59 9.89
C CYS A 466 -19.46 13.92 9.83
N GLU A 467 -19.60 12.89 9.00
CA GLU A 467 -20.85 12.15 8.83
C GLU A 467 -21.29 11.51 10.15
N PHE A 468 -22.56 11.67 10.48
CA PHE A 468 -23.19 11.12 11.68
C PHE A 468 -24.44 10.32 11.29
N ASN A 469 -24.52 9.08 11.73
CA ASN A 469 -25.69 8.24 11.48
C ASN A 469 -26.74 8.52 12.56
N VAL A 470 -27.83 9.18 12.17
CA VAL A 470 -28.93 9.58 13.08
C VAL A 470 -29.73 8.35 13.57
N GLU A 471 -29.83 7.28 12.76
CA GLU A 471 -30.56 6.07 13.13
C GLU A 471 -29.85 5.27 14.22
N THR A 472 -28.52 5.18 14.14
CA THR A 472 -27.72 4.41 15.08
C THR A 472 -27.13 5.25 16.21
N LEU A 473 -27.25 6.60 16.16
CA LEU A 473 -26.56 7.58 17.01
C LEU A 473 -25.05 7.37 17.10
N ARG A 474 -24.45 6.89 16.03
CA ARG A 474 -23.02 6.65 16.00
C ARG A 474 -22.35 7.48 14.92
N PRO A 475 -21.18 8.07 15.21
CA PRO A 475 -20.37 8.69 14.17
C PRO A 475 -19.88 7.63 13.18
N THR A 476 -19.92 7.95 11.90
CA THR A 476 -19.31 7.11 10.86
C THR A 476 -17.83 7.43 10.69
N TYR A 477 -17.36 8.55 11.26
CA TYR A 477 -16.00 9.09 11.15
C TYR A 477 -15.56 9.45 9.73
N LYS A 478 -16.47 9.45 8.75
CA LYS A 478 -16.17 9.90 7.40
C LYS A 478 -16.23 11.41 7.32
N LEU A 479 -15.26 12.01 6.63
CA LEU A 479 -15.24 13.43 6.33
C LEU A 479 -15.83 13.67 4.93
N LEU A 480 -16.85 14.52 4.86
CA LEU A 480 -17.52 14.90 3.62
C LEU A 480 -17.20 16.37 3.34
N ILE A 481 -16.42 16.65 2.31
CA ILE A 481 -16.04 18.00 1.90
C ILE A 481 -17.10 18.53 0.93
N GLY A 482 -17.44 19.83 1.08
CA GLY A 482 -18.47 20.49 0.29
C GLY A 482 -19.84 20.45 0.94
N ILE A 483 -19.97 19.86 2.12
CA ILE A 483 -21.23 19.68 2.83
C ILE A 483 -21.11 20.33 4.22
N PRO A 484 -21.95 21.32 4.57
CA PRO A 484 -22.04 21.83 5.93
C PRO A 484 -22.69 20.81 6.86
N GLY A 485 -22.18 20.65 8.07
CA GLY A 485 -22.74 19.73 9.05
C GLY A 485 -24.04 20.24 9.64
N LYS A 486 -24.99 19.31 9.85
CA LYS A 486 -26.25 19.59 10.56
C LYS A 486 -26.07 19.53 12.06
N SER A 487 -26.87 20.33 12.79
CA SER A 487 -27.09 20.12 14.20
C SER A 487 -28.06 18.95 14.39
N ASN A 488 -27.65 17.93 15.11
CA ASN A 488 -28.47 16.75 15.40
C ASN A 488 -28.90 16.70 16.88
N ALA A 489 -28.75 17.80 17.61
CA ALA A 489 -28.98 17.84 19.05
C ALA A 489 -30.38 17.32 19.44
N PHE A 490 -31.44 17.76 18.75
CA PHE A 490 -32.80 17.32 19.02
C PHE A 490 -33.05 15.84 18.70
N ALA A 491 -32.49 15.36 17.59
CA ALA A 491 -32.61 13.95 17.23
C ALA A 491 -31.86 13.05 18.24
N ILE A 492 -30.67 13.46 18.65
CA ILE A 492 -29.91 12.77 19.68
C ILE A 492 -30.62 12.79 21.03
N SER A 493 -31.13 13.95 21.47
CA SER A 493 -31.85 14.08 22.74
C SER A 493 -33.14 13.25 22.78
N ARG A 494 -33.91 13.21 21.69
CA ARG A 494 -35.10 12.34 21.57
C ARG A 494 -34.74 10.86 21.74
N GLN A 495 -33.68 10.42 21.09
CA GLN A 495 -33.29 9.00 21.13
C GLN A 495 -32.67 8.63 22.47
N LEU A 496 -32.07 9.59 23.20
CA LEU A 496 -31.58 9.40 24.57
C LEU A 496 -32.73 9.41 25.61
N GLY A 497 -33.95 9.64 25.18
CA GLY A 497 -35.14 9.57 26.02
C GLY A 497 -35.66 10.91 26.56
N LEU A 498 -35.19 12.04 26.01
CA LEU A 498 -35.77 13.33 26.36
C LEU A 498 -37.22 13.40 25.80
N PRO A 499 -38.24 13.71 26.63
CA PRO A 499 -39.63 13.76 26.19
C PRO A 499 -39.86 14.74 25.04
N ASP A 500 -40.70 14.34 24.08
CA ASP A 500 -40.98 15.16 22.90
C ASP A 500 -41.53 16.56 23.20
N TYR A 501 -42.33 16.71 24.28
CA TYR A 501 -42.85 18.02 24.67
C TYR A 501 -41.74 19.01 25.07
N ILE A 502 -40.63 18.54 25.66
CA ILE A 502 -39.44 19.37 25.97
C ILE A 502 -38.70 19.77 24.70
N ILE A 503 -38.59 18.83 23.77
CA ILE A 503 -37.96 19.08 22.47
C ILE A 503 -38.77 20.08 21.64
N ASP A 504 -40.09 19.92 21.64
CA ASP A 504 -40.97 20.80 20.90
C ASP A 504 -41.01 22.21 21.52
N ASP A 505 -40.98 22.28 22.84
CA ASP A 505 -40.82 23.57 23.54
C ASP A 505 -39.47 24.22 23.21
N ALA A 506 -38.38 23.47 23.25
CA ALA A 506 -37.05 23.99 22.92
C ALA A 506 -36.96 24.52 21.46
N LYS A 507 -37.67 23.91 20.52
CA LYS A 507 -37.77 24.43 19.16
C LYS A 507 -38.47 25.78 19.08
N THR A 508 -39.45 26.05 19.93
CA THR A 508 -40.14 27.34 19.94
C THR A 508 -39.25 28.51 20.37
N HIS A 509 -38.14 28.21 21.05
CA HIS A 509 -37.13 29.18 21.48
C HIS A 509 -36.06 29.45 20.42
N LEU A 510 -36.06 28.73 19.27
CA LEU A 510 -35.22 29.07 18.14
C LEU A 510 -35.81 30.22 17.34
N GLU A 511 -34.96 31.11 16.84
CA GLU A 511 -35.42 32.19 15.95
C GLU A 511 -35.91 31.61 14.63
N SER A 512 -37.01 32.11 14.08
CA SER A 512 -37.63 31.61 12.83
C SER A 512 -36.73 31.68 11.60
N ASN A 513 -35.70 32.53 11.61
CA ASN A 513 -34.70 32.64 10.57
C ASN A 513 -33.67 31.48 10.62
N ASP A 514 -33.36 30.97 11.82
CA ASP A 514 -32.43 29.86 11.99
C ASP A 514 -33.05 28.53 11.56
N GLU A 515 -34.37 28.37 11.79
CA GLU A 515 -35.10 27.15 11.38
C GLU A 515 -35.21 27.04 9.85
N ALA A 516 -35.57 28.16 9.17
CA ALA A 516 -35.63 28.22 7.71
C ALA A 516 -34.25 28.00 7.06
N PHE A 517 -33.17 28.48 7.70
CA PHE A 517 -31.81 28.30 7.22
C PHE A 517 -31.30 26.87 7.45
N GLU A 518 -31.60 26.26 8.60
CA GLU A 518 -31.28 24.83 8.87
C GLU A 518 -32.02 23.89 7.91
N ASP A 519 -33.28 24.20 7.55
CA ASP A 519 -34.05 23.45 6.55
C ASP A 519 -33.50 23.60 5.13
N LEU A 520 -33.04 24.79 4.74
CA LEU A 520 -32.37 25.02 3.47
C LEU A 520 -31.03 24.26 3.41
N LEU A 521 -30.25 24.30 4.49
CA LEU A 521 -29.03 23.51 4.62
C LEU A 521 -29.34 22.01 4.57
N ALA A 522 -30.47 21.58 5.16
CA ALA A 522 -30.92 20.19 5.10
C ALA A 522 -31.18 19.70 3.68
N ASN A 523 -31.83 20.49 2.87
CA ASN A 523 -32.12 20.16 1.46
C ASN A 523 -30.87 20.17 0.58
N LEU A 524 -29.97 21.13 0.79
CA LEU A 524 -28.65 21.18 0.13
C LEU A 524 -27.78 19.97 0.50
N ASP A 525 -27.78 19.58 1.76
CA ASP A 525 -27.04 18.42 2.27
C ASP A 525 -27.55 17.13 1.63
N GLN A 526 -28.86 16.93 1.55
CA GLN A 526 -29.47 15.76 0.96
C GLN A 526 -29.16 15.64 -0.54
N SER A 527 -29.16 16.73 -1.26
CA SER A 527 -28.81 16.80 -2.68
C SER A 527 -27.31 16.52 -2.90
N ARG A 528 -26.44 17.11 -2.08
CA ARG A 528 -24.98 16.88 -2.18
C ARG A 528 -24.56 15.48 -1.73
N VAL A 529 -25.17 14.92 -0.67
CA VAL A 529 -24.93 13.51 -0.27
C VAL A 529 -25.24 12.54 -1.41
N THR A 530 -26.31 12.82 -2.16
CA THR A 530 -26.65 12.05 -3.35
C THR A 530 -25.58 12.21 -4.43
N ILE A 531 -25.14 13.43 -4.70
CA ILE A 531 -24.07 13.74 -5.67
C ILE A 531 -22.74 13.10 -5.27
N GLU A 532 -22.37 13.13 -4.00
CA GLU A 532 -21.13 12.49 -3.52
C GLU A 532 -21.18 10.96 -3.61
N LYS A 533 -22.33 10.35 -3.30
CA LYS A 533 -22.53 8.90 -3.55
C LYS A 533 -22.38 8.56 -5.02
N GLU A 534 -23.00 9.31 -5.90
CA GLU A 534 -22.89 9.12 -7.35
C GLU A 534 -21.45 9.35 -7.84
N ARG A 535 -20.73 10.35 -7.31
CA ARG A 535 -19.32 10.59 -7.63
C ARG A 535 -18.42 9.44 -7.16
N ALA A 536 -18.66 8.90 -5.96
CA ALA A 536 -17.92 7.76 -5.45
C ALA A 536 -18.15 6.50 -6.30
N GLU A 537 -19.40 6.26 -6.74
CA GLU A 537 -19.74 5.18 -7.65
C GLU A 537 -19.09 5.38 -9.04
N ILE A 538 -19.14 6.60 -9.58
CA ILE A 538 -18.46 6.95 -10.83
C ILE A 538 -16.94 6.74 -10.72
N ALA A 539 -16.33 7.10 -9.59
CA ALA A 539 -14.89 6.89 -9.37
C ALA A 539 -14.55 5.39 -9.32
N SER A 540 -15.37 4.58 -8.65
CA SER A 540 -15.18 3.12 -8.60
C SER A 540 -15.37 2.47 -9.97
N TYR A 541 -16.37 2.88 -10.74
CA TYR A 541 -16.56 2.42 -12.12
C TYR A 541 -15.41 2.83 -13.04
N LYS A 542 -14.87 4.03 -12.86
CA LYS A 542 -13.72 4.51 -13.64
C LYS A 542 -12.46 3.69 -13.36
N GLU A 543 -12.25 3.29 -12.13
CA GLU A 543 -11.15 2.41 -11.74
C GLU A 543 -11.33 0.99 -12.29
N GLU A 544 -12.55 0.45 -12.23
CA GLU A 544 -12.90 -0.84 -12.81
C GLU A 544 -12.72 -0.85 -14.33
N ILE A 545 -13.18 0.20 -15.01
CA ILE A 545 -12.98 0.39 -16.46
C ILE A 545 -11.49 0.45 -16.81
N SER A 546 -10.69 1.18 -16.03
CA SER A 546 -9.24 1.25 -16.22
C SER A 546 -8.57 -0.13 -16.07
N ARG A 547 -8.99 -0.89 -15.07
CA ARG A 547 -8.51 -2.25 -14.82
C ARG A 547 -8.92 -3.23 -15.94
N LEU A 548 -10.16 -3.13 -16.39
CA LEU A 548 -10.66 -3.92 -17.51
C LEU A 548 -9.93 -3.59 -18.81
N LYS A 549 -9.68 -2.30 -19.09
CA LYS A 549 -8.92 -1.85 -20.26
C LYS A 549 -7.52 -2.44 -20.27
N LYS A 550 -6.80 -2.38 -19.15
CA LYS A 550 -5.46 -2.98 -19.01
C LYS A 550 -5.48 -4.50 -19.22
N ASN A 551 -6.52 -5.17 -18.74
CA ASN A 551 -6.69 -6.61 -18.95
C ASN A 551 -6.98 -6.96 -20.43
N ILE A 552 -7.70 -6.11 -21.14
CA ILE A 552 -7.99 -6.28 -22.58
C ILE A 552 -6.70 -6.08 -23.37
N GLU A 553 -5.93 -5.02 -23.13
CA GLU A 553 -4.64 -4.75 -23.76
C GLU A 553 -3.67 -5.95 -23.60
N GLN A 554 -3.57 -6.50 -22.39
CA GLN A 554 -2.74 -7.69 -22.15
C GLN A 554 -3.25 -8.95 -22.88
N LYS A 555 -4.56 -9.08 -23.04
CA LYS A 555 -5.13 -10.20 -23.82
C LYS A 555 -4.90 -10.04 -25.32
N GLU A 556 -4.97 -8.83 -25.84
CA GLU A 556 -4.67 -8.51 -27.25
C GLU A 556 -3.20 -8.81 -27.56
N GLU A 557 -2.26 -8.34 -26.73
CA GLU A 557 -0.83 -8.67 -26.89
C GLU A 557 -0.59 -10.20 -26.92
N ARG A 558 -1.19 -10.95 -26.01
CA ARG A 558 -1.07 -12.43 -25.99
C ARG A 558 -1.70 -13.10 -27.20
N LEU A 559 -2.75 -12.53 -27.76
CA LEU A 559 -3.38 -13.03 -28.99
C LEU A 559 -2.51 -12.75 -30.21
N ASP A 560 -1.89 -11.58 -30.28
CA ASP A 560 -0.99 -11.22 -31.37
C ASP A 560 0.30 -12.06 -31.33
N GLU A 561 0.89 -12.28 -30.16
CA GLU A 561 2.02 -13.21 -30.00
C GLU A 561 1.65 -14.65 -30.44
N ARG A 562 0.45 -15.12 -30.07
CA ARG A 562 -0.04 -16.44 -30.53
C ARG A 562 -0.24 -16.51 -32.02
N LYS A 563 -0.76 -15.44 -32.61
CA LYS A 563 -0.98 -15.33 -34.07
C LYS A 563 0.34 -15.34 -34.81
N GLU A 564 1.35 -14.59 -34.35
CA GLU A 564 2.69 -14.60 -34.95
C GLU A 564 3.34 -15.99 -34.84
N LYS A 565 3.27 -16.66 -33.70
CA LYS A 565 3.78 -18.03 -33.55
C LYS A 565 3.09 -19.02 -34.47
N LEU A 566 1.77 -18.92 -34.62
CA LEU A 566 1.02 -19.76 -35.55
C LEU A 566 1.40 -19.52 -37.02
N LEU A 567 1.57 -18.25 -37.41
CA LEU A 567 2.00 -17.86 -38.76
C LEU A 567 3.43 -18.35 -39.06
N LYS A 568 4.35 -18.23 -38.07
CA LYS A 568 5.71 -18.72 -38.18
C LYS A 568 5.76 -20.24 -38.36
N ASN A 569 5.03 -20.98 -37.53
CA ASN A 569 4.94 -22.43 -37.61
C ASN A 569 4.31 -22.89 -38.96
N ALA A 570 3.27 -22.19 -39.44
CA ALA A 570 2.65 -22.49 -40.75
C ALA A 570 3.59 -22.23 -41.92
N ASN A 571 4.41 -21.16 -41.85
CA ASN A 571 5.41 -20.86 -42.87
C ASN A 571 6.56 -21.86 -42.86
N GLU A 572 7.03 -22.31 -41.71
CA GLU A 572 8.08 -23.33 -41.58
C GLU A 572 7.58 -24.68 -42.14
N GLU A 573 6.33 -25.03 -41.85
CA GLU A 573 5.68 -26.24 -42.34
C GLU A 573 5.52 -26.21 -43.87
N ALA A 574 5.08 -25.06 -44.41
CA ALA A 574 4.96 -24.84 -45.86
C ALA A 574 6.33 -24.92 -46.55
N GLN A 575 7.37 -24.32 -45.98
CA GLN A 575 8.74 -24.44 -46.49
C GLN A 575 9.27 -25.89 -46.46
N ARG A 576 8.94 -26.65 -45.44
CA ARG A 576 9.30 -28.07 -45.34
C ARG A 576 8.65 -28.88 -46.48
N ILE A 577 7.34 -28.70 -46.66
CA ILE A 577 6.57 -29.38 -47.68
C ILE A 577 7.11 -29.04 -49.11
N LEU A 578 7.39 -27.75 -49.38
CA LEU A 578 7.98 -27.34 -50.64
C LEU A 578 9.37 -27.94 -50.90
N ARG A 579 10.20 -28.06 -49.83
CA ARG A 579 11.53 -28.68 -49.93
C ARG A 579 11.44 -30.17 -50.23
N GLU A 580 10.55 -30.92 -49.56
CA GLU A 580 10.29 -32.33 -49.80
C GLU A 580 9.71 -32.57 -51.20
N ALA A 581 8.81 -31.70 -51.69
CA ALA A 581 8.28 -31.76 -53.03
C ALA A 581 9.38 -31.53 -54.12
N LYS A 582 10.26 -30.54 -53.87
CA LYS A 582 11.39 -30.26 -54.77
C LYS A 582 12.37 -31.43 -54.81
N GLU A 583 12.76 -31.99 -53.66
CA GLU A 583 13.67 -33.17 -53.61
C GLU A 583 13.05 -34.39 -54.34
N THR A 584 11.73 -34.58 -54.18
CA THR A 584 11.01 -35.65 -54.85
C THR A 584 10.97 -35.44 -56.37
N ALA A 585 10.73 -34.23 -56.84
CA ALA A 585 10.77 -33.88 -58.25
C ALA A 585 12.16 -34.05 -58.86
N ASP A 586 13.20 -33.58 -58.15
CA ASP A 586 14.59 -33.72 -58.60
C ASP A 586 15.02 -35.21 -58.69
N GLN A 587 14.58 -36.04 -57.73
CA GLN A 587 14.82 -37.47 -57.73
C GLN A 587 14.13 -38.20 -58.86
N THR A 588 12.88 -37.79 -59.16
CA THR A 588 12.09 -38.32 -60.27
C THR A 588 12.67 -37.94 -61.63
N ILE A 589 13.15 -36.71 -61.79
CA ILE A 589 13.84 -36.23 -62.99
C ILE A 589 15.13 -37.03 -63.19
N ARG A 590 15.92 -37.29 -62.15
CA ARG A 590 17.12 -38.11 -62.20
C ARG A 590 16.82 -39.58 -62.62
N ASN A 591 15.71 -40.13 -62.10
CA ASN A 591 15.31 -41.49 -62.49
C ASN A 591 14.80 -41.58 -63.93
N ILE A 592 14.04 -40.58 -64.39
CA ILE A 592 13.58 -40.48 -65.77
C ILE A 592 14.78 -40.32 -66.75
N ASN A 593 15.76 -39.45 -66.40
CA ASN A 593 16.97 -39.29 -67.18
C ASN A 593 17.86 -40.58 -67.24
N LYS A 594 17.91 -41.34 -66.17
CA LYS A 594 18.57 -42.64 -66.12
C LYS A 594 17.86 -43.68 -67.00
N LEU A 595 16.51 -43.69 -66.98
CA LEU A 595 15.72 -44.60 -67.79
C LEU A 595 15.69 -44.22 -69.28
N ALA A 596 15.82 -42.96 -69.61
CA ALA A 596 15.92 -42.49 -71.01
C ALA A 596 17.25 -42.84 -71.67
N ALA A 597 18.26 -43.17 -70.93
CA ALA A 597 19.57 -43.63 -71.34
C ALA A 597 19.65 -45.15 -71.65
N SER A 598 18.66 -45.95 -71.27
CA SER A 598 18.56 -47.39 -71.50
C SER A 598 17.35 -47.75 -72.37
N SER A 599 17.60 -48.28 -73.58
CA SER A 599 16.56 -48.63 -74.59
C SER A 599 15.68 -49.78 -74.12
N GLY A 600 14.47 -49.46 -73.54
CA GLY A 600 13.52 -50.44 -73.04
C GLY A 600 12.30 -49.85 -72.30
N VAL A 601 11.77 -48.73 -72.66
CA VAL A 601 11.28 -47.69 -71.76
C VAL A 601 9.73 -47.62 -71.56
N GLY A 602 8.90 -48.52 -72.08
CA GLY A 602 7.42 -48.35 -71.94
C GLY A 602 6.81 -48.58 -70.50
N LYS A 603 7.19 -49.68 -69.88
CA LYS A 603 6.54 -50.10 -68.62
C LYS A 603 7.13 -49.44 -67.33
N GLU A 604 8.45 -49.16 -67.38
CA GLU A 604 9.09 -48.56 -66.21
C GLU A 604 8.82 -47.07 -66.05
N LEU A 605 8.59 -46.34 -67.13
CA LEU A 605 8.19 -44.92 -67.16
C LEU A 605 6.77 -44.74 -66.62
N GLU A 606 5.85 -45.65 -66.87
CA GLU A 606 4.49 -45.64 -66.32
C GLU A 606 4.50 -46.00 -64.85
N ALA A 607 5.40 -46.86 -64.36
CA ALA A 607 5.57 -47.18 -62.95
C ALA A 607 6.08 -45.97 -62.13
N GLU A 608 7.04 -45.18 -62.68
CA GLU A 608 7.55 -43.94 -62.05
C GLU A 608 6.51 -42.83 -62.14
N ARG A 609 5.71 -42.69 -63.19
CA ARG A 609 4.55 -41.76 -63.23
C ARG A 609 3.51 -42.10 -62.19
N THR A 610 3.24 -43.33 -61.94
CA THR A 610 2.29 -43.81 -60.95
C THR A 610 2.77 -43.52 -59.53
N LYS A 611 4.07 -43.76 -59.25
CA LYS A 611 4.72 -43.40 -57.97
C LYS A 611 4.71 -41.88 -57.70
N LEU A 612 4.92 -41.05 -58.74
CA LEU A 612 4.84 -39.60 -58.64
C LEU A 612 3.41 -39.13 -58.31
N ARG A 613 2.44 -39.75 -58.97
CA ARG A 613 1.02 -39.45 -58.73
C ARG A 613 0.57 -39.87 -57.34
N GLU A 614 1.01 -41.00 -56.83
CA GLU A 614 0.72 -41.42 -55.45
C GLU A 614 1.39 -40.53 -54.40
N LYS A 615 2.56 -40.00 -54.69
CA LYS A 615 3.25 -39.04 -53.79
C LYS A 615 2.59 -37.66 -53.85
N LEU A 616 2.16 -37.20 -55.04
CA LEU A 616 1.39 -35.92 -55.18
C LEU A 616 0.03 -36.05 -54.49
N ASP A 617 -0.68 -37.18 -54.62
CA ASP A 617 -1.92 -37.39 -53.88
C ASP A 617 -1.73 -37.47 -52.35
N LYS A 618 -0.59 -37.93 -51.84
CA LYS A 618 -0.23 -37.84 -50.44
C LYS A 618 0.05 -36.43 -49.96
N VAL A 619 0.72 -35.60 -50.74
CA VAL A 619 0.95 -34.19 -50.46
C VAL A 619 -0.36 -33.38 -50.53
N ASP A 620 -1.20 -33.65 -51.51
CA ASP A 620 -2.55 -33.03 -51.61
C ASP A 620 -3.46 -33.40 -50.42
N LYS A 621 -3.40 -34.65 -49.94
CA LYS A 621 -4.10 -35.11 -48.74
C LYS A 621 -3.54 -34.50 -47.46
N SER A 622 -2.22 -34.15 -47.41
CA SER A 622 -1.62 -33.46 -46.27
C SER A 622 -1.87 -31.96 -46.28
N LEU A 623 -2.01 -31.34 -47.43
CA LEU A 623 -2.34 -29.91 -47.63
C LEU A 623 -3.84 -29.63 -47.50
N SER A 624 -4.73 -30.61 -47.72
CA SER A 624 -6.14 -30.47 -47.39
C SER A 624 -6.31 -30.44 -45.87
N LEU A 625 -6.30 -29.26 -45.32
CA LEU A 625 -6.83 -29.00 -43.98
C LEU A 625 -8.12 -29.83 -43.78
N LYS A 626 -8.16 -30.63 -42.74
CA LYS A 626 -9.36 -31.34 -42.31
C LYS A 626 -10.47 -30.32 -42.12
N ASN A 627 -11.18 -29.98 -43.18
CA ASN A 627 -12.49 -29.38 -43.06
C ASN A 627 -13.44 -30.39 -42.42
N ASN A 628 -13.61 -30.29 -41.11
CA ASN A 628 -14.70 -30.96 -40.42
C ASN A 628 -16.01 -30.35 -40.93
N LYS A 629 -16.46 -30.81 -42.04
CA LYS A 629 -17.86 -30.61 -42.50
C LYS A 629 -18.74 -31.58 -41.76
N GLY A 630 -19.29 -31.09 -40.62
CA GLY A 630 -20.56 -31.68 -40.13
C GLY A 630 -21.63 -31.54 -41.20
N PRO A 631 -22.73 -32.33 -41.14
CA PRO A 631 -23.78 -32.37 -42.17
C PRO A 631 -24.38 -30.95 -42.32
N LYS A 632 -24.28 -30.37 -43.52
CA LYS A 632 -24.91 -29.11 -43.88
C LYS A 632 -26.42 -29.26 -43.78
N LYS A 633 -27.05 -28.69 -42.77
CA LYS A 633 -28.50 -28.41 -42.79
C LYS A 633 -28.76 -27.25 -43.74
N THR A 634 -29.18 -27.53 -44.92
CA THR A 634 -29.63 -26.53 -45.89
C THR A 634 -30.93 -25.90 -45.39
N ILE A 635 -30.94 -24.59 -45.24
CA ILE A 635 -32.11 -23.82 -44.79
C ILE A 635 -33.07 -23.67 -45.96
N SER A 636 -34.32 -24.09 -45.78
CA SER A 636 -35.38 -23.86 -46.78
C SER A 636 -35.81 -22.39 -46.74
N PRO A 637 -35.93 -21.72 -47.93
CA PRO A 637 -36.29 -20.29 -47.99
C PRO A 637 -37.61 -19.93 -47.33
N LYS A 638 -38.49 -20.89 -47.16
CA LYS A 638 -39.84 -20.75 -46.53
C LYS A 638 -39.79 -20.69 -45.01
N LYS A 639 -38.68 -21.01 -44.37
CA LYS A 639 -38.54 -21.05 -42.90
C LYS A 639 -37.83 -19.84 -42.31
N LEU A 640 -37.30 -18.91 -43.14
CA LEU A 640 -36.54 -17.76 -42.69
C LEU A 640 -37.48 -16.54 -42.51
N LYS A 641 -37.41 -15.89 -41.36
CA LYS A 641 -38.18 -14.66 -41.06
C LYS A 641 -37.25 -13.50 -40.87
N ILE A 642 -37.73 -12.31 -41.12
CA ILE A 642 -36.99 -11.05 -40.81
C ILE A 642 -36.86 -10.97 -39.29
N GLY A 643 -35.63 -10.78 -38.78
CA GLY A 643 -35.30 -10.80 -37.34
C GLY A 643 -34.69 -12.11 -36.83
N ASP A 644 -34.67 -13.18 -37.65
CA ASP A 644 -33.99 -14.41 -37.25
C ASP A 644 -32.48 -14.24 -37.07
N GLY A 645 -31.95 -14.80 -36.02
CA GLY A 645 -30.49 -14.84 -35.77
C GLY A 645 -29.83 -15.87 -36.67
N VAL A 646 -28.83 -15.43 -37.44
CA VAL A 646 -28.10 -16.27 -38.39
C VAL A 646 -26.60 -16.13 -38.24
N LYS A 647 -25.87 -17.18 -38.49
CA LYS A 647 -24.42 -17.19 -38.63
C LYS A 647 -24.05 -17.23 -40.10
N VAL A 648 -23.30 -16.22 -40.55
CA VAL A 648 -22.74 -16.13 -41.88
C VAL A 648 -21.48 -16.99 -41.96
N LEU A 649 -21.53 -18.10 -42.66
CA LEU A 649 -20.45 -19.09 -42.72
C LEU A 649 -19.20 -18.57 -43.43
N THR A 650 -19.38 -17.72 -44.46
CA THR A 650 -18.24 -17.11 -45.21
C THR A 650 -17.42 -16.14 -44.41
N MET A 651 -18.03 -15.45 -43.43
CA MET A 651 -17.37 -14.43 -42.58
C MET A 651 -17.23 -14.89 -41.12
N ASN A 652 -17.81 -16.03 -40.76
CA ASN A 652 -17.88 -16.57 -39.37
C ASN A 652 -18.45 -15.57 -38.35
N LEU A 653 -19.36 -14.66 -38.84
CA LEU A 653 -20.00 -13.65 -38.01
C LEU A 653 -21.47 -13.98 -37.77
N LYS A 654 -21.97 -13.57 -36.60
CA LYS A 654 -23.40 -13.68 -36.27
C LYS A 654 -24.10 -12.37 -36.70
N GLY A 655 -25.31 -12.49 -37.23
CA GLY A 655 -26.12 -11.35 -37.60
C GLY A 655 -27.61 -11.68 -37.56
N THR A 656 -28.43 -10.69 -37.85
CA THR A 656 -29.90 -10.81 -37.96
C THR A 656 -30.36 -10.60 -39.40
N VAL A 657 -31.32 -11.37 -39.84
CA VAL A 657 -31.91 -11.27 -41.15
C VAL A 657 -32.68 -9.94 -41.31
N SER A 658 -32.26 -9.09 -42.27
CA SER A 658 -32.88 -7.79 -42.50
C SER A 658 -33.91 -7.84 -43.64
N THR A 659 -33.76 -8.76 -44.63
CA THR A 659 -34.69 -8.90 -45.78
C THR A 659 -34.89 -10.37 -46.06
N LEU A 660 -36.05 -10.71 -46.67
CA LEU A 660 -36.31 -12.07 -47.19
C LEU A 660 -35.47 -12.33 -48.45
N PRO A 661 -35.08 -13.59 -48.70
CA PRO A 661 -34.25 -13.94 -49.84
C PRO A 661 -34.99 -13.67 -51.17
N ASN A 662 -34.25 -13.12 -52.14
CA ASN A 662 -34.72 -12.88 -53.49
C ASN A 662 -34.76 -14.18 -54.29
N ALA A 663 -35.22 -14.12 -55.56
CA ALA A 663 -35.32 -15.28 -56.45
C ALA A 663 -33.98 -16.00 -56.71
N LYS A 664 -32.85 -15.37 -56.46
CA LYS A 664 -31.51 -15.96 -56.55
C LYS A 664 -30.99 -16.50 -55.21
N GLY A 665 -31.73 -16.32 -54.12
CA GLY A 665 -31.37 -16.75 -52.77
C GLY A 665 -30.50 -15.74 -51.97
N ASP A 666 -30.33 -14.51 -52.42
CA ASP A 666 -29.56 -13.51 -51.70
C ASP A 666 -30.46 -12.66 -50.81
N LEU A 667 -29.97 -12.37 -49.61
CA LEU A 667 -30.65 -11.58 -48.60
C LEU A 667 -29.66 -10.68 -47.84
N TYR A 668 -30.17 -9.61 -47.26
CA TYR A 668 -29.36 -8.74 -46.39
C TYR A 668 -29.37 -9.23 -44.94
N VAL A 669 -28.19 -9.38 -44.38
CA VAL A 669 -27.96 -9.74 -42.98
C VAL A 669 -27.26 -8.56 -42.30
N GLN A 670 -27.81 -8.13 -41.16
CA GLN A 670 -27.24 -7.09 -40.31
C GLN A 670 -26.30 -7.74 -39.31
N MET A 671 -25.02 -7.40 -39.35
CA MET A 671 -23.96 -7.90 -38.48
C MET A 671 -23.37 -6.69 -37.72
N GLY A 672 -23.93 -6.37 -36.57
CA GLY A 672 -23.60 -5.15 -35.80
C GLY A 672 -23.93 -3.88 -36.62
N ILE A 673 -22.94 -3.06 -36.94
CA ILE A 673 -23.09 -1.80 -37.73
C ILE A 673 -23.12 -2.07 -39.24
N LEU A 674 -22.64 -3.24 -39.68
CA LEU A 674 -22.51 -3.61 -41.11
C LEU A 674 -23.72 -4.38 -41.63
N ARG A 675 -24.23 -3.97 -42.76
CA ARG A 675 -25.26 -4.68 -43.49
C ARG A 675 -24.67 -5.27 -44.78
N SER A 676 -24.66 -6.57 -44.94
CA SER A 676 -24.05 -7.27 -46.08
C SER A 676 -25.05 -8.14 -46.81
N LEU A 677 -24.92 -8.23 -48.14
CA LEU A 677 -25.67 -9.14 -49.01
C LEU A 677 -25.03 -10.55 -48.94
N VAL A 678 -25.78 -11.55 -48.50
CA VAL A 678 -25.29 -12.91 -48.31
C VAL A 678 -26.27 -13.91 -48.95
N ASN A 679 -25.74 -14.99 -49.50
CA ASN A 679 -26.60 -16.05 -50.06
C ASN A 679 -27.10 -16.98 -48.96
N ILE A 680 -28.35 -17.45 -49.06
CA ILE A 680 -28.99 -18.32 -48.07
C ILE A 680 -28.21 -19.64 -47.81
N LYS A 681 -27.43 -20.09 -48.80
CA LYS A 681 -26.58 -21.29 -48.73
C LYS A 681 -25.42 -21.13 -47.75
N ASP A 682 -25.06 -19.88 -47.46
CA ASP A 682 -23.93 -19.50 -46.57
C ASP A 682 -24.43 -19.11 -45.18
N LEU A 683 -25.67 -19.40 -44.86
CA LEU A 683 -26.28 -19.07 -43.57
C LEU A 683 -26.58 -20.35 -42.76
N GLU A 684 -26.42 -20.24 -41.43
CA GLU A 684 -26.84 -21.22 -40.46
C GLU A 684 -27.78 -20.56 -39.44
N LEU A 685 -28.96 -21.11 -39.23
CA LEU A 685 -29.95 -20.60 -38.26
C LEU A 685 -29.45 -20.85 -36.83
N LEU A 686 -29.53 -19.82 -35.98
CA LEU A 686 -29.29 -19.97 -34.55
C LEU A 686 -30.64 -20.09 -33.86
N ASP A 687 -30.81 -21.13 -33.04
CA ASP A 687 -32.12 -21.51 -32.41
C ASP A 687 -32.54 -20.53 -31.29
N GLU A 688 -31.79 -19.43 -31.03
CA GLU A 688 -32.19 -18.37 -30.09
C GLU A 688 -31.83 -16.99 -30.69
N ALA A 689 -32.77 -16.08 -30.60
CA ALA A 689 -32.60 -14.67 -30.96
C ALA A 689 -31.58 -14.02 -30.01
N SER A 690 -30.30 -14.10 -30.35
CA SER A 690 -29.23 -13.40 -29.60
C SER A 690 -29.11 -11.97 -30.12
N VAL A 691 -29.64 -11.01 -29.38
CA VAL A 691 -29.38 -9.60 -29.58
C VAL A 691 -27.88 -9.35 -29.30
N SER A 692 -27.11 -9.16 -30.35
CA SER A 692 -25.68 -8.86 -30.25
C SER A 692 -25.49 -7.37 -29.97
N GLY A 693 -25.30 -7.04 -28.68
CA GLY A 693 -24.55 -5.87 -28.26
C GLY A 693 -23.07 -6.23 -28.16
N PRO A 694 -22.11 -5.33 -28.35
CA PRO A 694 -20.69 -5.65 -28.24
C PRO A 694 -20.35 -6.02 -26.79
N GLY A 695 -19.93 -7.27 -26.56
CA GLY A 695 -19.20 -7.70 -25.40
C GLY A 695 -19.93 -8.39 -24.25
N LEU A 696 -20.59 -9.56 -24.48
CA LEU A 696 -20.92 -10.47 -23.39
C LEU A 696 -20.66 -11.93 -23.80
N ASP A 697 -19.81 -12.58 -23.02
CA ASP A 697 -19.41 -13.99 -23.20
C ASP A 697 -20.55 -14.93 -22.77
N PRO A 698 -21.02 -15.88 -23.58
CA PRO A 698 -22.13 -16.76 -23.25
C PRO A 698 -21.83 -17.80 -22.16
N ALA A 699 -20.58 -17.95 -21.76
CA ALA A 699 -20.18 -18.95 -20.75
C ALA A 699 -20.47 -18.53 -19.29
N ALA A 700 -20.74 -17.26 -19.02
CA ALA A 700 -20.99 -16.74 -17.66
C ALA A 700 -22.45 -16.83 -17.19
N LEU A 701 -23.38 -17.21 -18.07
CA LEU A 701 -24.84 -17.17 -17.80
C LEU A 701 -25.45 -18.51 -17.36
N LYS A 702 -24.65 -19.56 -17.16
CA LYS A 702 -25.17 -20.89 -16.76
C LYS A 702 -25.09 -21.24 -15.27
N ARG A 703 -24.82 -20.27 -14.39
CA ARG A 703 -24.97 -20.52 -12.95
C ARG A 703 -25.81 -19.42 -12.30
N ASN A 704 -27.00 -19.74 -11.99
CA ASN A 704 -27.99 -19.27 -11.02
C ASN A 704 -29.32 -18.90 -11.65
N ASN A 705 -30.10 -19.95 -11.77
CA ASN A 705 -31.53 -19.85 -12.03
C ASN A 705 -32.25 -19.81 -10.67
N THR A 706 -32.49 -18.59 -10.15
CA THR A 706 -33.58 -18.30 -9.23
C THR A 706 -33.74 -16.77 -9.13
N GLY A 707 -34.88 -16.28 -9.55
CA GLY A 707 -35.38 -14.98 -9.18
C GLY A 707 -35.77 -14.02 -10.29
N SER A 708 -37.06 -13.92 -10.52
CA SER A 708 -37.71 -12.93 -11.40
C SER A 708 -37.40 -11.44 -11.11
N GLY A 709 -36.66 -11.15 -10.06
CA GLY A 709 -36.35 -9.77 -9.65
C GLY A 709 -35.25 -9.08 -10.44
N LYS A 710 -34.27 -9.84 -11.04
CA LYS A 710 -33.13 -9.22 -11.77
C LYS A 710 -33.47 -8.68 -13.16
N ILE A 711 -34.47 -9.23 -13.81
CA ILE A 711 -34.94 -8.72 -15.13
C ILE A 711 -35.71 -7.41 -14.98
N LYS A 712 -36.41 -7.23 -13.86
CA LYS A 712 -37.17 -5.99 -13.58
C LYS A 712 -36.27 -4.78 -13.29
N MET A 713 -35.12 -4.96 -12.64
CA MET A 713 -34.20 -3.85 -12.35
C MET A 713 -33.43 -3.33 -13.59
N ALA A 714 -33.06 -4.22 -14.50
CA ALA A 714 -32.32 -3.82 -15.70
C ALA A 714 -33.16 -2.96 -16.69
N LYS A 715 -34.50 -3.16 -16.73
CA LYS A 715 -35.40 -2.36 -17.57
C LYS A 715 -35.76 -1.00 -16.96
N SER A 716 -35.83 -0.88 -15.66
CA SER A 716 -36.15 0.40 -14.99
C SER A 716 -35.05 1.48 -15.17
N PHE A 717 -33.82 1.08 -15.43
CA PHE A 717 -32.71 2.02 -15.70
C PHE A 717 -32.55 2.44 -17.17
N SER A 718 -33.30 1.84 -18.10
CA SER A 718 -33.17 2.11 -19.53
C SER A 718 -34.33 2.90 -20.15
N VAL A 719 -35.44 3.07 -19.44
CA VAL A 719 -36.61 3.80 -19.96
C VAL A 719 -36.61 5.22 -19.45
N SER A 720 -36.54 6.19 -20.39
CA SER A 720 -36.63 7.61 -20.02
C SER A 720 -38.00 7.92 -19.42
N PRO A 721 -38.11 8.77 -18.39
CA PRO A 721 -39.39 9.21 -17.83
C PRO A 721 -40.18 10.14 -18.77
N GLU A 722 -39.67 10.42 -19.96
CA GLU A 722 -40.27 11.32 -20.93
C GLU A 722 -40.13 10.77 -22.36
N VAL A 723 -41.21 10.87 -23.16
CA VAL A 723 -41.21 10.62 -24.59
C VAL A 723 -41.59 11.88 -25.35
N ASN A 724 -40.82 12.21 -26.38
CA ASN A 724 -41.07 13.40 -27.21
C ASN A 724 -41.65 12.95 -28.57
N LEU A 725 -42.87 13.45 -28.87
CA LEU A 725 -43.63 13.19 -30.10
C LEU A 725 -43.74 14.42 -30.99
N ILE A 726 -43.10 15.54 -30.66
CA ILE A 726 -43.16 16.76 -31.43
C ILE A 726 -42.59 16.55 -32.83
N GLY A 727 -43.36 17.00 -33.85
CA GLY A 727 -42.96 16.89 -35.23
C GLY A 727 -43.37 15.57 -35.94
N MET A 728 -43.97 14.61 -35.18
CA MET A 728 -44.49 13.38 -35.75
C MET A 728 -45.94 13.54 -36.21
N THR A 729 -46.30 12.84 -37.25
CA THR A 729 -47.73 12.68 -37.62
C THR A 729 -48.45 11.77 -36.60
N THR A 730 -49.80 11.82 -36.55
CA THR A 730 -50.59 10.99 -35.64
C THR A 730 -50.34 9.49 -35.85
N ASP A 731 -50.15 9.06 -37.11
CA ASP A 731 -49.96 7.67 -37.47
C ASP A 731 -48.53 7.16 -37.11
N GLU A 732 -47.53 8.01 -37.08
CA GLU A 732 -46.17 7.74 -36.63
C GLU A 732 -46.01 7.76 -35.12
N ALA A 733 -46.70 8.69 -34.48
CA ALA A 733 -46.62 8.87 -33.01
C ALA A 733 -47.28 7.76 -32.20
N MET A 734 -48.38 7.17 -32.70
CA MET A 734 -49.14 6.14 -31.92
C MET A 734 -48.32 4.86 -31.68
N PRO A 735 -47.63 4.27 -32.67
CA PRO A 735 -46.79 3.09 -32.42
C PRO A 735 -45.59 3.37 -31.49
N VAL A 736 -45.01 4.56 -31.53
CA VAL A 736 -43.92 5.01 -30.67
C VAL A 736 -44.42 5.14 -29.24
N LEU A 737 -45.60 5.79 -29.05
CA LEU A 737 -46.25 5.96 -27.76
C LEU A 737 -46.63 4.62 -27.12
N ASP A 738 -47.22 3.71 -27.88
CA ASP A 738 -47.62 2.37 -27.41
C ASP A 738 -46.45 1.60 -26.85
N LYS A 739 -45.38 1.50 -27.65
CA LYS A 739 -44.15 0.81 -27.24
C LYS A 739 -43.55 1.45 -25.99
N TYR A 740 -43.47 2.78 -25.92
CA TYR A 740 -42.93 3.50 -24.80
C TYR A 740 -43.74 3.30 -23.53
N LEU A 741 -45.09 3.37 -23.59
CA LEU A 741 -45.94 3.16 -22.43
C LEU A 741 -45.90 1.73 -21.92
N ASP A 742 -45.79 0.74 -22.79
CA ASP A 742 -45.58 -0.65 -22.43
C ASP A 742 -44.23 -0.87 -21.71
N ASP A 743 -43.15 -0.30 -22.27
CA ASP A 743 -41.81 -0.36 -21.67
C ASP A 743 -41.77 0.38 -20.33
N ALA A 744 -42.43 1.53 -20.20
CA ALA A 744 -42.53 2.33 -18.96
C ALA A 744 -43.35 1.59 -17.89
N TYR A 745 -44.46 0.97 -18.25
CA TYR A 745 -45.27 0.16 -17.32
C TYR A 745 -44.53 -1.10 -16.85
N LEU A 746 -43.83 -1.79 -17.73
CA LEU A 746 -42.98 -2.92 -17.39
C LEU A 746 -41.75 -2.53 -16.53
N ALA A 747 -41.26 -1.32 -16.66
CA ALA A 747 -40.21 -0.74 -15.85
C ALA A 747 -40.74 -0.24 -14.48
N HIS A 748 -42.02 -0.36 -14.20
CA HIS A 748 -42.69 0.11 -12.98
C HIS A 748 -42.51 1.62 -12.70
N LEU A 749 -42.42 2.46 -13.73
CA LEU A 749 -42.42 3.87 -13.53
C LEU A 749 -43.81 4.32 -12.99
N PRO A 750 -43.87 5.13 -11.91
CA PRO A 750 -45.16 5.55 -11.33
C PRO A 750 -45.90 6.52 -12.25
N GLN A 751 -45.14 7.37 -12.97
CA GLN A 751 -45.66 8.32 -13.94
C GLN A 751 -44.68 8.63 -15.04
N VAL A 752 -45.17 9.06 -16.20
CA VAL A 752 -44.34 9.44 -17.35
C VAL A 752 -44.90 10.71 -18.03
N ARG A 753 -44.02 11.42 -18.74
CA ARG A 753 -44.36 12.63 -19.50
C ARG A 753 -44.43 12.31 -20.98
N VAL A 754 -45.51 12.67 -21.62
CA VAL A 754 -45.71 12.59 -23.07
C VAL A 754 -45.75 13.99 -23.68
N VAL A 755 -44.70 14.39 -24.38
CA VAL A 755 -44.56 15.71 -24.97
C VAL A 755 -45.07 15.67 -26.40
N HIS A 756 -46.18 16.33 -26.67
CA HIS A 756 -46.85 16.37 -27.98
C HIS A 756 -46.92 17.78 -28.59
N GLY A 757 -46.46 18.77 -27.86
CA GLY A 757 -46.48 20.18 -28.33
C GLY A 757 -47.84 20.85 -28.29
N ARG A 758 -47.85 22.17 -28.52
CA ARG A 758 -49.08 22.98 -28.47
C ARG A 758 -49.82 23.10 -29.84
N GLY A 759 -49.22 22.83 -30.97
CA GLY A 759 -49.70 22.93 -32.35
C GLY A 759 -51.21 22.97 -32.55
N THR A 760 -51.75 22.34 -33.57
CA THR A 760 -53.18 22.28 -33.87
C THR A 760 -54.02 21.48 -32.86
N GLY A 761 -53.36 20.79 -31.93
CA GLY A 761 -53.98 19.91 -30.94
C GLY A 761 -54.41 18.54 -31.46
N ALA A 762 -54.18 18.21 -32.70
CA ALA A 762 -54.51 16.95 -33.31
C ALA A 762 -53.75 15.79 -32.63
N LEU A 763 -52.44 15.94 -32.38
CA LEU A 763 -51.62 14.93 -31.74
C LEU A 763 -52.03 14.77 -30.26
N ARG A 764 -52.33 15.83 -29.52
CA ARG A 764 -52.87 15.77 -28.16
C ARG A 764 -54.19 14.99 -28.11
N ALA A 765 -55.12 15.26 -29.05
CA ALA A 765 -56.42 14.59 -29.11
C ALA A 765 -56.23 13.07 -29.39
N ALA A 766 -55.29 12.74 -30.25
CA ALA A 766 -54.95 11.32 -30.56
C ALA A 766 -54.32 10.60 -29.38
N VAL A 767 -53.35 11.25 -28.67
CA VAL A 767 -52.73 10.72 -27.44
C VAL A 767 -53.81 10.48 -26.37
N HIS A 768 -54.66 11.46 -26.06
CA HIS A 768 -55.72 11.31 -25.05
C HIS A 768 -56.72 10.24 -25.41
N LYS A 769 -57.11 10.10 -26.71
CA LYS A 769 -58.00 9.03 -27.18
C LYS A 769 -57.38 7.66 -27.04
N HIS A 770 -56.05 7.56 -27.24
CA HIS A 770 -55.30 6.32 -27.08
C HIS A 770 -55.16 5.93 -25.61
N LEU A 771 -54.71 6.85 -24.73
CA LEU A 771 -54.59 6.61 -23.29
C LEU A 771 -55.87 6.11 -22.63
N LYS A 772 -57.07 6.57 -23.06
CA LYS A 772 -58.36 6.08 -22.56
C LYS A 772 -58.64 4.62 -22.84
N LYS A 773 -57.92 3.98 -23.81
CA LYS A 773 -58.13 2.58 -24.17
C LYS A 773 -57.21 1.64 -23.41
N LEU A 774 -56.15 2.14 -22.78
CA LEU A 774 -55.14 1.34 -22.12
C LEU A 774 -55.55 1.00 -20.67
N LYS A 775 -55.65 -0.26 -20.34
CA LYS A 775 -56.13 -0.78 -19.03
C LYS A 775 -55.15 -0.54 -17.87
N TYR A 776 -53.90 -0.35 -18.17
CA TYR A 776 -52.86 -0.10 -17.15
C TYR A 776 -52.59 1.36 -16.85
N VAL A 777 -53.22 2.28 -17.56
CA VAL A 777 -53.22 3.73 -17.25
C VAL A 777 -54.27 3.97 -16.16
N LYS A 778 -53.86 4.56 -15.05
CA LYS A 778 -54.72 4.95 -13.93
C LYS A 778 -55.44 6.27 -14.22
N GLU A 779 -54.69 7.25 -14.57
CA GLU A 779 -55.18 8.62 -14.92
C GLU A 779 -54.16 9.33 -15.80
N PHE A 780 -54.63 10.37 -16.50
CA PHE A 780 -53.75 11.28 -17.23
C PHE A 780 -54.31 12.70 -17.15
N ARG A 781 -53.39 13.69 -17.05
CA ARG A 781 -53.72 15.10 -17.01
C ARG A 781 -52.81 15.89 -17.93
N LEU A 782 -53.20 17.13 -18.26
CA LEU A 782 -52.29 18.07 -18.90
C LEU A 782 -51.25 18.54 -17.88
N GLY A 783 -50.06 18.88 -18.35
CA GLY A 783 -49.04 19.45 -17.52
C GLY A 783 -49.47 20.81 -16.95
N GLU A 784 -49.02 21.12 -15.73
CA GLU A 784 -49.20 22.42 -15.07
C GLU A 784 -48.02 23.38 -15.36
N PHE A 785 -48.08 24.60 -14.80
CA PHE A 785 -47.01 25.57 -14.95
C PHE A 785 -45.71 25.03 -14.41
N GLY A 786 -44.68 24.95 -15.30
CA GLY A 786 -43.38 24.28 -14.99
C GLY A 786 -43.28 22.84 -15.52
N GLU A 787 -44.37 22.14 -15.85
CA GLU A 787 -44.36 20.77 -16.40
C GLU A 787 -44.50 20.74 -17.95
N GLY A 788 -44.59 21.91 -18.60
CA GLY A 788 -44.71 22.05 -20.06
C GLY A 788 -46.13 22.45 -20.52
N ASP A 789 -47.04 22.82 -19.57
CA ASP A 789 -48.43 23.29 -19.81
C ASP A 789 -49.25 22.41 -20.75
N THR A 790 -50.04 23.01 -21.60
CA THR A 790 -50.90 22.30 -22.57
C THR A 790 -50.19 21.54 -23.69
N GLY A 791 -48.85 21.59 -23.74
CA GLY A 791 -48.02 20.85 -24.69
C GLY A 791 -47.56 19.49 -24.23
N VAL A 792 -47.86 19.12 -22.97
CA VAL A 792 -47.44 17.87 -22.30
C VAL A 792 -48.64 17.17 -21.66
N THR A 793 -48.68 15.87 -21.68
CA THR A 793 -49.62 15.03 -20.94
C THR A 793 -48.83 14.17 -19.94
N ILE A 794 -49.20 14.26 -18.67
CA ILE A 794 -48.67 13.42 -17.59
C ILE A 794 -49.54 12.19 -17.51
N VAL A 795 -48.97 10.99 -17.55
CA VAL A 795 -49.66 9.71 -17.50
C VAL A 795 -49.21 8.98 -16.25
N THR A 796 -50.19 8.62 -15.39
CA THR A 796 -49.93 7.83 -14.15
C THR A 796 -50.42 6.39 -14.38
N PHE A 797 -49.61 5.42 -14.04
CA PHE A 797 -49.93 4.01 -14.14
C PHE A 797 -50.60 3.45 -12.87
N LYS A 798 -51.27 2.28 -13.04
CA LYS A 798 -51.90 1.59 -11.91
C LYS A 798 -50.94 0.89 -11.01
#